data_854533b545b603275a32b1c779dbd6ca
#
_entry.id   854533b545b603275a32b1c779dbd6ca
#
_cell.length_a   1.000
_cell.length_b   1.000
_cell.length_c   1.000
_cell.angle_alpha   90.00
_cell.angle_beta   90.00
_cell.angle_gamma   90.00
#
_symmetry.space_group_name_H-M   'P 1'
#
loop_
_entity.id
_entity.type
_entity.pdbx_description
1 polymer ?
#
loop_
_entity_poly.entity_id
_entity_poly.type
_entity_poly.pdbx_seq_one_letter_code
_entity_poly.pdbx_strand_id
1 'polypeptide(L)'
;MGQDSIVIKGAREHNLKNIDVTIPRDKLVVITGLSGSGKSSLAFDTIYAEGQRRYVESLSSYARMFLGQMDKPDLDSIDGLSPAVSIDQKTTSKNPRSTVGTTTEIYDYLRLLFARTGIPHCPECGKEIKSQTTDQVADEILALGNGETTKAMIMAPVVTGRKGEFTKLFADLAKEGFVRVRIDGEVRKLDGEPLTLNKKIKHFIDVVVDRVVLKSSATSRIAEAVEKATSLADGRVLVQVLGESSTEAQSSYTSSGATGGLAENEHVYSLALACPEHGHSIDELQPRDFSFNAPYGACPECLGIGTSEEVNESLVVPDPSLSISEGCLVPFSTGNYYPQVMKALCKHLKISDKTPWEDLPTKAKRAIMDGTGDEKIRVDYLTVSGRETYWFITWEGARAAIIQRRDEASSDKQREKLNAYFSQHPCPACKGKRLKPEILAVTVGGKSINEVTALSARESLEFFQSLEFTGQNRTIAQPIVKEIIARLQFLVDVGLDYLTLDRATASLSGGEAQRIRLATQIGAGLMGVLYILDEPSIGLHQRDNDRLIATLEHLRDLGNTVIVVEHDEDTIRSADYVIDMGPGAGENGGYLVAAGTPEQIQNAGSASITADYLSGRRKIEVPATRRQPQKGYISLTGAQVNNLKNVSVDIPLGTFCVVTGVSGSGKSSLITDTLALALANRVNHAHKTAAPYKKLTGVEAIDKVINIDQSPIGRTPRSNPATYIGLWDDLRALYASTNEAKARGYAPGRFSFNVSGGRCEACKGDGQIKIEMHFLPDIYVPCEVCGGSRYNRETLQVTYRGKNIAQLLDMTVEEALAFFQNIPGIARKLQTLFDVGLGYIRLGQPATTLSGGEAQRVKLASELQRKQTGKTFYILDEPTTGLHFEDVRQLLSVLQRLVDSGNTVLVIEHNLDVIKSADYIIDMGPEGGDRGGKVIAHGTPEQIVKANVGYTGKYIAKML
;
A
#
# COMPACT_ATOMS: atom_id res chain seq x y z
N MET A 1 29.42 3.73 36.09
CA MET A 1 28.63 4.91 35.81
C MET A 1 28.47 5.00 34.32
N GLY A 2 27.27 4.91 33.78
CA GLY A 2 27.03 5.08 32.35
C GLY A 2 27.37 6.52 31.93
N GLN A 3 27.85 6.72 30.70
CA GLN A 3 28.05 8.06 30.17
C GLN A 3 26.67 8.74 30.03
N ASP A 4 26.51 9.93 30.59
CA ASP A 4 25.25 10.68 30.60
C ASP A 4 25.00 11.39 29.25
N SER A 5 25.91 11.27 28.30
CA SER A 5 25.84 11.90 26.99
C SER A 5 26.48 11.07 25.88
N ILE A 6 26.01 11.26 24.65
CA ILE A 6 26.66 10.83 23.41
C ILE A 6 27.56 11.98 22.97
N VAL A 7 28.87 11.72 22.85
CA VAL A 7 29.86 12.73 22.45
C VAL A 7 30.41 12.38 21.07
N ILE A 8 30.21 13.25 20.11
CA ILE A 8 30.64 13.14 18.72
C ILE A 8 31.76 14.14 18.51
N LYS A 9 32.88 13.72 17.92
CA LYS A 9 34.00 14.59 17.57
C LYS A 9 34.34 14.45 16.10
N GLY A 10 34.55 15.59 15.47
CA GLY A 10 35.07 15.70 14.12
C GLY A 10 34.15 15.07 13.06
N ALA A 11 32.83 15.22 13.13
CA ALA A 11 31.93 14.67 12.13
C ALA A 11 32.04 15.43 10.80
N ARG A 12 32.30 14.70 9.69
CA ARG A 12 32.56 15.26 8.36
C ARG A 12 31.74 14.61 7.26
N GLU A 13 30.74 13.80 7.63
CA GLU A 13 29.92 13.09 6.65
C GLU A 13 29.15 14.08 5.76
N HIS A 14 29.17 13.85 4.45
CA HIS A 14 28.55 14.71 3.43
C HIS A 14 28.94 16.19 3.52
N ASN A 15 28.02 17.05 3.97
CA ASN A 15 28.25 18.50 4.09
C ASN A 15 28.66 18.96 5.49
N LEU A 16 28.81 18.06 6.46
CA LEU A 16 29.22 18.41 7.81
C LEU A 16 30.66 18.98 7.85
N LYS A 17 30.85 20.06 8.59
CA LYS A 17 32.06 20.89 8.62
C LYS A 17 32.95 20.60 9.83
N ASN A 18 33.32 19.31 10.05
CA ASN A 18 34.16 18.88 11.16
C ASN A 18 33.61 19.32 12.52
N ILE A 19 32.35 18.97 12.76
CA ILE A 19 31.61 19.45 13.93
C ILE A 19 31.77 18.51 15.14
N ASP A 20 31.79 19.13 16.32
CA ASP A 20 31.69 18.44 17.62
C ASP A 20 30.32 18.65 18.21
N VAL A 21 29.65 17.58 18.63
CA VAL A 21 28.30 17.63 19.17
C VAL A 21 28.20 16.75 20.41
N THR A 22 27.57 17.29 21.46
CA THR A 22 27.26 16.53 22.69
C THR A 22 25.74 16.43 22.82
N ILE A 23 25.21 15.21 22.91
CA ILE A 23 23.79 14.89 22.98
C ILE A 23 23.48 14.25 24.33
N PRO A 24 22.60 14.81 25.16
CA PRO A 24 22.22 14.19 26.42
C PRO A 24 21.47 12.86 26.19
N ARG A 25 21.74 11.85 27.01
CA ARG A 25 21.02 10.57 26.95
C ARG A 25 19.71 10.64 27.75
N ASP A 26 18.82 9.70 27.44
CA ASP A 26 17.51 9.53 28.10
C ASP A 26 16.66 10.83 28.00
N LYS A 27 16.76 11.48 26.83
CA LYS A 27 16.13 12.75 26.51
C LYS A 27 15.47 12.70 25.13
N LEU A 28 14.46 13.54 24.95
CA LEU A 28 13.90 13.88 23.65
C LEU A 28 14.74 15.00 23.04
N VAL A 29 15.49 14.67 21.99
CA VAL A 29 16.42 15.58 21.32
C VAL A 29 15.90 15.87 19.91
N VAL A 30 15.73 17.13 19.58
CA VAL A 30 15.31 17.54 18.22
C VAL A 30 16.50 18.12 17.46
N ILE A 31 16.77 17.60 16.26
CA ILE A 31 17.72 18.16 15.30
C ILE A 31 16.93 18.93 14.27
N THR A 32 17.12 20.24 14.20
CA THR A 32 16.40 21.16 13.31
C THR A 32 17.35 22.01 12.47
N GLY A 33 16.80 22.87 11.61
CA GLY A 33 17.54 23.76 10.70
C GLY A 33 17.02 23.70 9.26
N LEU A 34 17.54 24.52 8.36
CA LEU A 34 17.12 24.62 6.95
C LEU A 34 17.18 23.26 6.22
N SER A 35 16.37 23.10 5.18
CA SER A 35 16.49 21.96 4.27
C SER A 35 17.90 21.92 3.66
N GLY A 36 18.57 20.74 3.70
CA GLY A 36 19.94 20.60 3.24
C GLY A 36 21.03 21.15 4.18
N SER A 37 20.72 21.51 5.44
CA SER A 37 21.70 22.00 6.42
C SER A 37 22.58 20.91 7.05
N GLY A 38 22.37 19.61 6.77
CA GLY A 38 23.15 18.50 7.30
C GLY A 38 22.50 17.74 8.46
N LYS A 39 21.23 17.98 8.76
CA LYS A 39 20.48 17.28 9.83
C LYS A 39 20.51 15.74 9.68
N SER A 40 20.08 15.27 8.50
CA SER A 40 20.03 13.83 8.20
C SER A 40 21.44 13.23 8.16
N SER A 41 22.44 13.98 7.68
CA SER A 41 23.85 13.56 7.70
C SER A 41 24.37 13.33 9.13
N LEU A 42 23.95 14.17 10.09
CA LEU A 42 24.29 14.00 11.49
C LEU A 42 23.50 12.82 12.11
N ALA A 43 22.16 12.80 11.93
CA ALA A 43 21.29 11.84 12.61
C ALA A 43 21.44 10.42 12.05
N PHE A 44 21.36 10.26 10.73
CA PHE A 44 21.31 8.95 10.06
C PHE A 44 22.68 8.50 9.56
N ASP A 45 23.37 9.35 8.78
CA ASP A 45 24.61 8.93 8.13
C ASP A 45 25.81 8.91 9.11
N THR A 46 25.68 9.59 10.27
CA THR A 46 26.72 9.60 11.32
C THR A 46 26.30 8.78 12.55
N ILE A 47 25.28 9.21 13.30
CA ILE A 47 24.93 8.60 14.60
C ILE A 47 24.35 7.20 14.41
N TYR A 48 23.32 7.08 13.58
CA TYR A 48 22.67 5.77 13.33
C TYR A 48 23.62 4.79 12.66
N ALA A 49 24.33 5.23 11.61
CA ALA A 49 25.24 4.39 10.85
C ALA A 49 26.34 3.78 11.74
N GLU A 50 26.94 4.59 12.63
CA GLU A 50 27.97 4.10 13.57
C GLU A 50 27.36 3.21 14.66
N GLY A 51 26.16 3.55 15.18
CA GLY A 51 25.46 2.71 16.15
C GLY A 51 25.13 1.33 15.59
N GLN A 52 24.61 1.28 14.37
CA GLN A 52 24.31 0.04 13.67
C GLN A 52 25.57 -0.74 13.31
N ARG A 53 26.63 -0.07 12.83
CA ARG A 53 27.92 -0.70 12.53
C ARG A 53 28.48 -1.42 13.76
N ARG A 54 28.54 -0.76 14.92
CA ARG A 54 29.01 -1.36 16.18
C ARG A 54 28.14 -2.54 16.62
N TYR A 55 26.82 -2.41 16.46
CA TYR A 55 25.90 -3.51 16.76
C TYR A 55 26.18 -4.73 15.87
N VAL A 56 26.30 -4.54 14.55
CA VAL A 56 26.61 -5.60 13.59
C VAL A 56 27.99 -6.23 13.89
N GLU A 57 29.00 -5.41 14.25
CA GLU A 57 30.32 -5.92 14.64
C GLU A 57 30.30 -6.77 15.92
N SER A 58 29.35 -6.53 16.82
CA SER A 58 29.18 -7.33 18.03
C SER A 58 28.58 -8.72 17.78
N LEU A 59 27.99 -8.95 16.61
CA LEU A 59 27.37 -10.20 16.22
C LEU A 59 28.41 -11.25 15.81
N SER A 60 27.97 -12.52 15.73
CA SER A 60 28.82 -13.62 15.28
C SER A 60 29.29 -13.41 13.84
N SER A 61 30.46 -13.99 13.48
CA SER A 61 31.00 -13.91 12.12
C SER A 61 30.01 -14.42 11.06
N TYR A 62 29.21 -15.42 11.41
CA TYR A 62 28.15 -15.96 10.55
C TYR A 62 27.05 -14.93 10.28
N ALA A 63 26.53 -14.27 11.31
CA ALA A 63 25.51 -13.21 11.17
C ALA A 63 26.02 -12.00 10.36
N ARG A 64 27.29 -11.60 10.58
CA ARG A 64 27.96 -10.52 9.82
C ARG A 64 28.06 -10.81 8.32
N MET A 65 28.25 -12.09 7.94
CA MET A 65 28.32 -12.49 6.53
C MET A 65 26.99 -12.27 5.78
N PHE A 66 25.84 -12.34 6.49
CA PHE A 66 24.52 -12.08 5.91
C PHE A 66 24.14 -10.60 5.92
N LEU A 67 24.58 -9.83 6.93
CA LEU A 67 24.22 -8.42 7.09
C LEU A 67 25.14 -7.47 6.29
N GLY A 68 26.25 -7.98 5.77
CA GLY A 68 27.23 -7.18 5.06
C GLY A 68 28.14 -6.37 6.01
N GLN A 69 29.24 -5.85 5.45
CA GLN A 69 30.13 -4.94 6.16
C GLN A 69 29.63 -3.50 5.92
N MET A 70 29.42 -2.76 6.99
CA MET A 70 29.03 -1.36 6.90
C MET A 70 30.25 -0.46 6.90
N ASP A 71 30.27 0.56 6.05
CA ASP A 71 31.32 1.56 6.03
C ASP A 71 31.30 2.38 7.33
N LYS A 72 32.49 2.75 7.80
CA LYS A 72 32.63 3.63 8.95
C LYS A 72 32.32 5.05 8.52
N PRO A 73 31.44 5.77 9.21
CA PRO A 73 31.21 7.18 8.93
C PRO A 73 32.48 8.04 9.11
N ASP A 74 32.58 9.12 8.37
CA ASP A 74 33.73 10.04 8.46
C ASP A 74 33.60 10.92 9.72
N LEU A 75 34.22 10.42 10.80
CA LEU A 75 34.31 11.08 12.11
C LEU A 75 35.58 10.65 12.84
N ASP A 76 36.00 11.48 13.79
CA ASP A 76 37.16 11.15 14.65
C ASP A 76 36.78 10.12 15.73
N SER A 77 35.74 10.42 16.53
CA SER A 77 35.24 9.50 17.54
C SER A 77 33.78 9.76 17.87
N ILE A 78 33.07 8.72 18.34
CA ILE A 78 31.76 8.81 18.96
C ILE A 78 31.68 7.89 20.17
N ASP A 79 31.35 8.43 21.32
CA ASP A 79 31.27 7.73 22.60
C ASP A 79 29.84 7.82 23.17
N GLY A 80 29.45 6.86 24.02
CA GLY A 80 28.16 6.85 24.70
C GLY A 80 26.99 6.32 23.86
N LEU A 81 27.21 5.72 22.68
CA LEU A 81 26.15 5.15 21.86
C LEU A 81 25.48 3.94 22.53
N SER A 82 24.15 3.93 22.50
CA SER A 82 23.30 2.76 22.74
C SER A 82 23.00 2.03 21.41
N PRO A 83 22.47 0.78 21.46
CA PRO A 83 21.90 0.16 20.25
C PRO A 83 20.90 1.10 19.57
N ALA A 84 21.08 1.34 18.28
CA ALA A 84 20.31 2.34 17.55
C ALA A 84 19.24 1.69 16.66
N VAL A 85 18.04 2.27 16.67
CA VAL A 85 16.91 1.92 15.81
C VAL A 85 16.50 3.13 15.00
N SER A 86 16.46 2.99 13.68
CA SER A 86 16.01 4.03 12.76
C SER A 86 14.56 3.81 12.35
N ILE A 87 13.78 4.89 12.34
CA ILE A 87 12.40 4.92 11.84
C ILE A 87 12.33 5.99 10.74
N ASP A 88 12.73 5.58 9.53
CA ASP A 88 12.75 6.43 8.34
C ASP A 88 11.44 6.40 7.54
N GLN A 89 11.28 7.33 6.61
CA GLN A 89 10.09 7.47 5.77
C GLN A 89 10.13 6.60 4.49
N LYS A 90 11.30 6.11 4.07
CA LYS A 90 11.55 5.68 2.68
C LYS A 90 11.01 4.30 2.26
N THR A 91 10.48 3.46 3.14
CA THR A 91 10.15 2.07 2.78
C THR A 91 8.72 1.67 3.09
N THR A 92 7.79 1.96 2.19
CA THR A 92 6.52 1.21 2.14
C THR A 92 6.77 -0.13 1.45
N SER A 93 6.44 -1.23 2.12
CA SER A 93 6.51 -2.56 1.51
C SER A 93 5.56 -2.63 0.32
N LYS A 94 6.09 -2.95 -0.87
CA LYS A 94 5.29 -3.19 -2.08
C LYS A 94 4.68 -4.60 -2.13
N ASN A 95 4.88 -5.40 -1.08
CA ASN A 95 4.35 -6.75 -1.02
C ASN A 95 2.81 -6.69 -0.87
N PRO A 96 2.01 -7.22 -1.82
CA PRO A 96 0.56 -7.17 -1.77
C PRO A 96 -0.04 -8.01 -0.62
N ARG A 97 0.76 -8.87 0.00
CA ARG A 97 0.34 -9.68 1.15
C ARG A 97 0.59 -9.01 2.49
N SER A 98 1.37 -7.92 2.55
CA SER A 98 1.59 -7.18 3.79
C SER A 98 0.37 -6.33 4.13
N THR A 99 -0.12 -6.44 5.36
CA THR A 99 -1.23 -5.63 5.92
C THR A 99 -0.79 -4.93 7.19
N VAL A 100 -1.57 -3.96 7.65
CA VAL A 100 -1.36 -3.31 8.96
C VAL A 100 -1.26 -4.39 10.05
N GLY A 101 -2.21 -5.34 10.10
CA GLY A 101 -2.21 -6.41 11.10
C GLY A 101 -0.97 -7.30 11.08
N THR A 102 -0.40 -7.60 9.87
CA THR A 102 0.83 -8.41 9.79
C THR A 102 2.09 -7.61 10.15
N THR A 103 2.12 -6.32 9.80
CA THR A 103 3.26 -5.45 10.10
C THR A 103 3.36 -5.12 11.59
N THR A 104 2.23 -5.03 12.28
CA THR A 104 2.15 -4.81 13.73
C THR A 104 2.19 -6.09 14.57
N GLU A 105 2.36 -7.24 13.93
CA GLU A 105 2.30 -8.58 14.54
C GLU A 105 0.94 -8.93 15.18
N ILE A 106 -0.03 -8.02 15.18
CA ILE A 106 -1.38 -8.27 15.74
C ILE A 106 -2.01 -9.50 15.09
N TYR A 107 -1.81 -9.66 13.77
CA TYR A 107 -2.37 -10.80 13.03
C TYR A 107 -1.80 -12.14 13.50
N ASP A 108 -0.58 -12.21 13.99
CA ASP A 108 0.01 -13.43 14.52
C ASP A 108 -0.63 -13.84 15.83
N TYR A 109 -0.93 -12.89 16.70
CA TYR A 109 -1.71 -13.14 17.92
C TYR A 109 -3.17 -13.50 17.60
N LEU A 110 -3.79 -12.88 16.59
CA LEU A 110 -5.14 -13.26 16.13
C LEU A 110 -5.17 -14.72 15.67
N ARG A 111 -4.22 -15.15 14.84
CA ARG A 111 -4.13 -16.53 14.38
C ARG A 111 -4.03 -17.51 15.55
N LEU A 112 -3.24 -17.17 16.56
CA LEU A 112 -3.09 -17.99 17.76
C LEU A 112 -4.40 -18.03 18.56
N LEU A 113 -5.05 -16.89 18.76
CA LEU A 113 -6.33 -16.79 19.48
C LEU A 113 -7.42 -17.62 18.81
N PHE A 114 -7.61 -17.42 17.50
CA PHE A 114 -8.63 -18.14 16.72
C PHE A 114 -8.38 -19.65 16.65
N ALA A 115 -7.11 -20.08 16.55
CA ALA A 115 -6.77 -21.49 16.57
C ALA A 115 -7.03 -22.18 17.92
N ARG A 116 -6.90 -21.45 19.02
CA ARG A 116 -6.98 -22.05 20.37
C ARG A 116 -8.34 -21.87 21.06
N THR A 117 -9.07 -20.81 20.71
CA THR A 117 -10.34 -20.47 21.37
C THR A 117 -11.50 -20.26 20.39
N GLY A 118 -11.24 -20.37 19.09
CA GLY A 118 -12.24 -20.17 18.05
C GLY A 118 -13.27 -21.30 18.02
N ILE A 119 -14.52 -20.91 17.80
CA ILE A 119 -15.65 -21.82 17.65
C ILE A 119 -15.90 -22.03 16.17
N PRO A 120 -15.71 -23.26 15.63
CA PRO A 120 -15.94 -23.54 14.23
C PRO A 120 -17.42 -23.64 13.91
N HIS A 121 -17.83 -23.13 12.75
CA HIS A 121 -19.19 -23.22 12.22
C HIS A 121 -19.17 -23.82 10.81
N CYS A 122 -20.28 -24.38 10.40
CA CYS A 122 -20.43 -24.86 9.03
C CYS A 122 -20.53 -23.66 8.08
N PRO A 123 -19.73 -23.61 7.01
CA PRO A 123 -19.74 -22.49 6.07
C PRO A 123 -21.06 -22.35 5.27
N GLU A 124 -21.87 -23.42 5.19
CA GLU A 124 -23.14 -23.42 4.47
C GLU A 124 -24.35 -23.14 5.37
N CYS A 125 -24.50 -23.83 6.51
CA CYS A 125 -25.65 -23.65 7.37
C CYS A 125 -25.40 -22.75 8.60
N GLY A 126 -24.16 -22.39 8.89
CA GLY A 126 -23.80 -21.54 10.04
C GLY A 126 -23.93 -22.22 11.41
N LYS A 127 -24.27 -23.51 11.48
CA LYS A 127 -24.35 -24.21 12.76
C LYS A 127 -22.97 -24.46 13.35
N GLU A 128 -22.87 -24.35 14.67
CA GLU A 128 -21.65 -24.66 15.42
C GLU A 128 -21.26 -26.14 15.22
N ILE A 129 -19.99 -26.38 14.91
CA ILE A 129 -19.40 -27.69 14.75
C ILE A 129 -18.71 -28.04 16.06
N LYS A 130 -19.23 -29.06 16.76
CA LYS A 130 -18.67 -29.62 18.01
C LYS A 130 -18.13 -31.01 17.77
N SER A 131 -17.01 -31.36 18.38
CA SER A 131 -16.64 -32.76 18.56
C SER A 131 -17.49 -33.34 19.68
N GLN A 132 -18.05 -34.50 19.42
CA GLN A 132 -18.79 -35.27 20.41
C GLN A 132 -17.91 -36.41 20.98
N THR A 133 -18.05 -36.72 22.24
CA THR A 133 -17.41 -37.92 22.79
C THR A 133 -18.26 -39.17 22.45
N THR A 134 -17.64 -40.35 22.46
CA THR A 134 -18.33 -41.61 22.21
C THR A 134 -19.55 -41.77 23.15
N ASP A 135 -19.41 -41.39 24.42
CA ASP A 135 -20.48 -41.47 25.41
C ASP A 135 -21.63 -40.49 25.09
N GLN A 136 -21.31 -39.23 24.67
CA GLN A 136 -22.32 -38.27 24.27
C GLN A 136 -23.12 -38.74 23.06
N VAL A 137 -22.42 -39.28 22.05
CA VAL A 137 -23.06 -39.85 20.86
C VAL A 137 -23.95 -41.05 21.23
N ALA A 138 -23.49 -41.90 22.15
CA ALA A 138 -24.28 -43.02 22.63
C ALA A 138 -25.55 -42.58 23.38
N ASP A 139 -25.47 -41.54 24.20
CA ASP A 139 -26.60 -40.94 24.91
C ASP A 139 -27.60 -40.27 23.95
N GLU A 140 -27.12 -39.56 22.93
CA GLU A 140 -27.98 -38.98 21.90
C GLU A 140 -28.70 -40.06 21.07
N ILE A 141 -27.99 -41.13 20.70
CA ILE A 141 -28.60 -42.30 20.01
C ILE A 141 -29.69 -42.91 20.87
N LEU A 142 -29.47 -43.05 22.17
CA LEU A 142 -30.49 -43.57 23.08
C LEU A 142 -31.71 -42.65 23.15
N ALA A 143 -31.53 -41.35 23.12
CA ALA A 143 -32.61 -40.37 23.14
C ALA A 143 -33.51 -40.39 21.89
N LEU A 144 -33.06 -41.00 20.77
CA LEU A 144 -33.89 -41.24 19.59
C LEU A 144 -34.97 -42.32 19.83
N GLY A 145 -34.87 -43.05 20.90
CA GLY A 145 -35.81 -44.10 21.25
C GLY A 145 -37.12 -43.58 21.84
N ASN A 146 -38.26 -43.87 21.22
CA ASN A 146 -39.61 -43.55 21.73
C ASN A 146 -40.23 -44.72 22.52
N GLY A 147 -39.43 -45.39 23.40
CA GLY A 147 -39.84 -46.51 24.21
C GLY A 147 -38.97 -47.76 24.01
N GLU A 148 -39.23 -48.85 24.80
CA GLU A 148 -38.36 -50.05 24.83
C GLU A 148 -38.35 -50.93 23.57
N THR A 149 -39.06 -50.53 22.52
CA THR A 149 -39.20 -51.30 21.25
C THR A 149 -38.51 -50.71 20.05
N THR A 150 -38.03 -49.45 20.12
CA THR A 150 -37.38 -48.78 19.00
C THR A 150 -36.06 -49.49 18.63
N LYS A 151 -35.93 -49.91 17.36
CA LYS A 151 -34.71 -50.52 16.83
C LYS A 151 -33.91 -49.51 16.04
N ALA A 152 -32.58 -49.54 16.14
CA ALA A 152 -31.69 -48.75 15.35
C ALA A 152 -30.57 -49.59 14.73
N MET A 153 -30.07 -49.13 13.58
CA MET A 153 -28.94 -49.73 12.89
C MET A 153 -27.79 -48.68 12.95
N ILE A 154 -26.68 -49.09 13.55
CA ILE A 154 -25.47 -48.31 13.68
C ILE A 154 -24.52 -48.70 12.54
N MET A 155 -24.07 -47.75 11.75
CA MET A 155 -23.32 -47.97 10.53
C MET A 155 -22.11 -47.07 10.45
N ALA A 156 -21.06 -47.53 9.74
CA ALA A 156 -19.87 -46.74 9.41
C ALA A 156 -19.89 -46.35 7.94
N PRO A 157 -19.99 -45.06 7.58
CA PRO A 157 -19.98 -44.58 6.19
C PRO A 157 -18.55 -44.57 5.61
N VAL A 158 -18.08 -45.70 5.06
CA VAL A 158 -16.71 -45.90 4.58
C VAL A 158 -16.48 -45.39 3.16
N VAL A 159 -17.53 -45.30 2.33
CA VAL A 159 -17.46 -44.69 0.99
C VAL A 159 -18.60 -43.71 0.80
N THR A 160 -18.28 -42.47 0.52
CA THR A 160 -19.26 -41.41 0.29
C THR A 160 -19.04 -40.80 -1.12
N GLY A 161 -19.91 -41.19 -2.09
CA GLY A 161 -19.95 -40.61 -3.42
C GLY A 161 -18.71 -40.86 -4.30
N ARG A 162 -17.99 -41.96 -4.11
CA ARG A 162 -16.81 -42.34 -4.89
C ARG A 162 -17.13 -43.34 -5.97
N LYS A 163 -16.45 -43.23 -7.14
CA LYS A 163 -16.52 -44.23 -8.22
C LYS A 163 -15.51 -45.34 -7.97
N GLY A 164 -15.91 -46.58 -8.24
CA GLY A 164 -15.00 -47.72 -8.06
C GLY A 164 -15.77 -49.06 -8.01
N GLU A 165 -15.06 -50.18 -8.17
CA GLU A 165 -15.61 -51.54 -8.05
C GLU A 165 -15.65 -52.05 -6.61
N PHE A 166 -14.83 -51.52 -5.71
CA PHE A 166 -14.71 -51.75 -4.26
C PHE A 166 -14.56 -53.21 -3.83
N THR A 167 -14.19 -54.13 -4.74
CA THR A 167 -14.04 -55.58 -4.48
C THR A 167 -13.06 -55.86 -3.36
N LYS A 168 -11.92 -55.15 -3.29
CA LYS A 168 -10.94 -55.30 -2.22
C LYS A 168 -11.51 -54.87 -0.87
N LEU A 169 -12.22 -53.73 -0.83
CA LEU A 169 -12.87 -53.21 0.38
C LEU A 169 -13.83 -54.27 0.97
N PHE A 170 -14.70 -54.85 0.14
CA PHE A 170 -15.64 -55.89 0.60
C PHE A 170 -14.93 -57.16 1.11
N ALA A 171 -13.83 -57.57 0.46
CA ALA A 171 -13.03 -58.67 0.90
C ALA A 171 -12.33 -58.43 2.24
N ASP A 172 -11.83 -57.22 2.47
CA ASP A 172 -11.18 -56.83 3.71
C ASP A 172 -12.21 -56.72 4.87
N LEU A 173 -13.38 -56.12 4.65
CA LEU A 173 -14.48 -56.05 5.61
C LEU A 173 -15.00 -57.43 6.00
N ALA A 174 -15.12 -58.37 5.05
CA ALA A 174 -15.53 -59.77 5.33
C ALA A 174 -14.48 -60.47 6.21
N LYS A 175 -13.17 -60.25 6.00
CA LYS A 175 -12.08 -60.80 6.85
C LYS A 175 -12.12 -60.24 8.27
N GLU A 176 -12.50 -59.00 8.43
CA GLU A 176 -12.66 -58.33 9.74
C GLU A 176 -13.94 -58.78 10.48
N GLY A 177 -14.76 -59.63 9.84
CA GLY A 177 -15.92 -60.24 10.47
C GLY A 177 -17.22 -59.45 10.30
N PHE A 178 -17.28 -58.47 9.45
CA PHE A 178 -18.53 -57.78 9.15
C PHE A 178 -19.41 -58.62 8.24
N VAL A 179 -20.70 -58.73 8.58
CA VAL A 179 -21.66 -59.63 7.89
C VAL A 179 -22.48 -58.87 6.85
N ARG A 180 -22.68 -57.57 7.02
CA ARG A 180 -23.58 -56.75 6.19
C ARG A 180 -22.99 -55.40 5.86
N VAL A 181 -23.29 -54.95 4.65
CA VAL A 181 -23.02 -53.58 4.17
C VAL A 181 -24.30 -53.00 3.55
N ARG A 182 -24.49 -51.72 3.68
CA ARG A 182 -25.51 -50.98 2.94
C ARG A 182 -24.84 -50.34 1.72
N ILE A 183 -25.32 -50.65 0.53
CA ILE A 183 -24.77 -50.12 -0.74
C ILE A 183 -25.89 -49.36 -1.44
N ASP A 184 -25.69 -48.07 -1.68
CA ASP A 184 -26.66 -47.18 -2.34
C ASP A 184 -28.09 -47.27 -1.75
N GLY A 185 -28.16 -47.43 -0.42
CA GLY A 185 -29.42 -47.55 0.35
C GLY A 185 -29.91 -49.00 0.59
N GLU A 186 -29.36 -49.99 -0.12
CA GLU A 186 -29.77 -51.40 0.07
C GLU A 186 -28.79 -52.17 0.97
N VAL A 187 -29.32 -52.90 1.97
CA VAL A 187 -28.53 -53.76 2.84
C VAL A 187 -28.25 -55.06 2.16
N ARG A 188 -26.98 -55.41 1.94
CA ARG A 188 -26.49 -56.64 1.34
C ARG A 188 -25.59 -57.41 2.30
N LYS A 189 -25.55 -58.75 2.16
CA LYS A 189 -24.68 -59.63 2.95
C LYS A 189 -23.30 -59.73 2.30
N LEU A 190 -22.26 -59.86 3.10
CA LEU A 190 -20.87 -60.03 2.66
C LEU A 190 -20.45 -61.53 2.58
N ASP A 191 -21.31 -62.44 3.03
CA ASP A 191 -21.08 -63.93 3.11
C ASP A 191 -21.51 -64.69 1.84
N GLY A 192 -21.85 -63.97 0.76
CA GLY A 192 -22.31 -64.50 -0.52
C GLY A 192 -21.29 -64.38 -1.65
N GLU A 193 -21.83 -64.34 -2.88
CA GLU A 193 -21.01 -64.09 -4.07
C GLU A 193 -20.20 -62.78 -3.97
N PRO A 194 -18.99 -62.68 -4.62
CA PRO A 194 -18.16 -61.46 -4.60
C PRO A 194 -18.93 -60.27 -5.12
N LEU A 195 -19.10 -59.26 -4.24
CA LEU A 195 -19.76 -57.99 -4.59
C LEU A 195 -18.85 -57.14 -5.47
N THR A 196 -19.32 -56.82 -6.68
CA THR A 196 -18.64 -55.96 -7.62
C THR A 196 -19.57 -54.83 -8.07
N LEU A 197 -19.15 -53.57 -7.91
CA LEU A 197 -19.95 -52.41 -8.26
C LEU A 197 -19.55 -51.81 -9.62
N ASN A 198 -20.43 -50.98 -10.18
CA ASN A 198 -20.16 -50.32 -11.44
C ASN A 198 -19.15 -49.18 -11.27
N LYS A 199 -17.96 -49.31 -11.82
CA LYS A 199 -16.86 -48.32 -11.72
C LYS A 199 -17.14 -46.95 -12.31
N LYS A 200 -18.22 -46.77 -13.10
CA LYS A 200 -18.55 -45.49 -13.77
C LYS A 200 -19.48 -44.60 -12.98
N ILE A 201 -20.20 -45.15 -12.00
CA ILE A 201 -21.13 -44.38 -11.15
C ILE A 201 -20.55 -44.16 -9.76
N LYS A 202 -21.09 -43.15 -9.05
CA LYS A 202 -20.72 -42.88 -7.65
C LYS A 202 -21.50 -43.81 -6.74
N HIS A 203 -20.85 -44.42 -5.75
CA HIS A 203 -21.42 -45.29 -4.77
C HIS A 203 -21.31 -44.75 -3.37
N PHE A 204 -22.27 -45.12 -2.52
CA PHE A 204 -22.30 -44.89 -1.08
C PHE A 204 -22.28 -46.25 -0.40
N ILE A 205 -21.31 -46.48 0.50
CA ILE A 205 -21.14 -47.77 1.16
C ILE A 205 -21.02 -47.55 2.66
N ASP A 206 -21.96 -48.08 3.42
CA ASP A 206 -21.96 -48.02 4.87
C ASP A 206 -21.83 -49.43 5.43
N VAL A 207 -20.90 -49.65 6.34
CA VAL A 207 -20.71 -50.94 7.01
C VAL A 207 -21.69 -51.01 8.18
N VAL A 208 -22.54 -52.06 8.23
CA VAL A 208 -23.43 -52.26 9.36
C VAL A 208 -22.65 -52.87 10.51
N VAL A 209 -22.41 -52.04 11.53
CA VAL A 209 -21.63 -52.43 12.70
C VAL A 209 -22.49 -53.20 13.70
N ASP A 210 -23.67 -52.66 14.05
CA ASP A 210 -24.60 -53.34 14.96
C ASP A 210 -26.06 -52.96 14.67
N ARG A 211 -26.98 -53.81 15.16
CA ARG A 211 -28.43 -53.56 15.22
C ARG A 211 -28.89 -53.70 16.65
N VAL A 212 -29.29 -52.59 17.24
CA VAL A 212 -29.62 -52.49 18.67
C VAL A 212 -31.06 -52.08 18.90
N VAL A 213 -31.62 -52.48 20.03
CA VAL A 213 -32.86 -51.90 20.54
C VAL A 213 -32.47 -50.76 21.50
N LEU A 214 -33.04 -49.59 21.27
CA LEU A 214 -32.73 -48.40 22.06
C LEU A 214 -33.41 -48.47 23.43
N LYS A 215 -32.69 -49.00 24.39
CA LYS A 215 -33.10 -49.09 25.79
C LYS A 215 -31.94 -48.76 26.71
N SER A 216 -32.22 -48.29 27.90
CA SER A 216 -31.19 -47.83 28.85
C SER A 216 -30.14 -48.90 29.19
N SER A 217 -30.50 -50.18 29.12
CA SER A 217 -29.55 -51.30 29.33
C SER A 217 -28.61 -51.59 28.16
N ALA A 218 -28.76 -50.88 27.03
CA ALA A 218 -27.93 -51.06 25.84
C ALA A 218 -26.83 -50.02 25.67
N THR A 219 -26.66 -49.07 26.62
CA THR A 219 -25.70 -47.94 26.54
C THR A 219 -24.28 -48.40 26.22
N SER A 220 -23.74 -49.38 26.95
CA SER A 220 -22.39 -49.92 26.72
C SER A 220 -22.23 -50.53 25.33
N ARG A 221 -23.24 -51.26 24.86
CA ARG A 221 -23.23 -51.88 23.51
C ARG A 221 -23.31 -50.83 22.40
N ILE A 222 -24.07 -49.75 22.61
CA ILE A 222 -24.15 -48.63 21.68
C ILE A 222 -22.81 -47.93 21.63
N ALA A 223 -22.17 -47.64 22.79
CA ALA A 223 -20.86 -47.00 22.84
C ALA A 223 -19.78 -47.84 22.13
N GLU A 224 -19.74 -49.15 22.33
CA GLU A 224 -18.83 -50.06 21.60
C GLU A 224 -19.09 -50.08 20.09
N ALA A 225 -20.35 -50.04 19.67
CA ALA A 225 -20.72 -49.98 18.26
C ALA A 225 -20.33 -48.60 17.64
N VAL A 226 -20.49 -47.51 18.37
CA VAL A 226 -20.06 -46.16 17.97
C VAL A 226 -18.54 -46.12 17.83
N GLU A 227 -17.79 -46.63 18.81
CA GLU A 227 -16.31 -46.66 18.76
C GLU A 227 -15.82 -47.45 17.56
N LYS A 228 -16.43 -48.61 17.27
CA LYS A 228 -16.09 -49.44 16.11
C LYS A 228 -16.47 -48.77 14.79
N ALA A 229 -17.64 -48.12 14.73
CA ALA A 229 -18.07 -47.39 13.52
C ALA A 229 -17.17 -46.22 13.20
N THR A 230 -16.80 -45.44 14.21
CA THR A 230 -15.95 -44.26 14.08
C THR A 230 -14.50 -44.61 13.72
N SER A 231 -13.99 -45.74 14.22
CA SER A 231 -12.66 -46.25 13.82
C SER A 231 -12.57 -46.67 12.35
N LEU A 232 -13.69 -47.10 11.73
CA LEU A 232 -13.79 -47.51 10.31
C LEU A 232 -14.04 -46.35 9.36
N ALA A 233 -14.68 -45.27 9.83
CA ALA A 233 -15.19 -44.20 8.99
C ALA A 233 -14.67 -42.82 9.42
N ASP A 234 -13.40 -42.74 9.80
CA ASP A 234 -12.70 -41.47 10.14
C ASP A 234 -13.50 -40.60 11.13
N GLY A 235 -13.95 -41.21 12.23
CA GLY A 235 -14.68 -40.55 13.30
C GLY A 235 -16.17 -40.34 13.04
N ARG A 236 -16.74 -40.85 11.96
CA ARG A 236 -18.18 -40.72 11.62
C ARG A 236 -18.98 -41.97 11.92
N VAL A 237 -20.22 -41.80 12.38
CA VAL A 237 -21.20 -42.88 12.55
C VAL A 237 -22.56 -42.44 12.00
N LEU A 238 -23.21 -43.33 11.27
CA LEU A 238 -24.55 -43.16 10.74
C LEU A 238 -25.51 -44.07 11.48
N VAL A 239 -26.59 -43.52 11.99
CA VAL A 239 -27.63 -44.27 12.74
C VAL A 239 -28.93 -44.14 11.99
N GLN A 240 -29.56 -45.26 11.70
CA GLN A 240 -30.89 -45.34 11.11
C GLN A 240 -31.89 -45.95 12.12
N VAL A 241 -32.92 -45.15 12.43
CA VAL A 241 -34.03 -45.64 13.28
C VAL A 241 -35.02 -46.47 12.44
N LEU A 242 -35.29 -47.70 12.85
CA LEU A 242 -36.16 -48.64 12.12
C LEU A 242 -37.59 -48.56 12.68
N GLY A 243 -38.57 -48.25 11.84
CA GLY A 243 -40.00 -48.21 12.23
C GLY A 243 -40.57 -49.64 12.52
N GLU A 244 -41.65 -49.73 13.29
CA GLU A 244 -42.27 -51.01 13.74
C GLU A 244 -42.76 -51.92 12.63
N SER A 245 -42.87 -51.44 11.38
CA SER A 245 -43.45 -52.19 10.24
C SER A 245 -42.48 -52.57 9.13
N SER A 246 -41.20 -52.26 9.24
CA SER A 246 -40.26 -52.57 8.16
C SER A 246 -39.23 -53.61 8.53
N THR A 247 -39.45 -54.83 8.05
CA THR A 247 -38.51 -55.99 8.11
C THR A 247 -37.35 -55.78 7.06
N GLU A 248 -37.46 -54.88 6.14
CA GLU A 248 -36.43 -54.55 5.13
C GLU A 248 -36.31 -53.03 4.93
N ALA A 249 -35.12 -52.57 5.11
CA ALA A 249 -34.79 -51.16 4.94
C ALA A 249 -34.82 -50.74 3.43
N GLN A 250 -35.92 -50.19 2.97
CA GLN A 250 -35.96 -49.43 1.73
C GLN A 250 -35.65 -47.95 2.04
N SER A 251 -34.42 -47.57 1.82
CA SER A 251 -34.03 -46.14 1.86
C SER A 251 -34.18 -45.56 0.45
N SER A 252 -34.93 -44.48 0.31
CA SER A 252 -35.03 -43.74 -0.93
C SER A 252 -33.83 -42.84 -1.14
N TYR A 253 -32.68 -43.38 -1.56
CA TYR A 253 -31.71 -42.60 -2.28
C TYR A 253 -32.29 -42.29 -3.67
N THR A 254 -32.96 -41.14 -3.82
CA THR A 254 -33.39 -40.65 -5.14
C THR A 254 -32.17 -40.24 -5.95
N SER A 255 -32.01 -40.84 -7.11
CA SER A 255 -30.96 -40.61 -8.12
C SER A 255 -31.06 -39.26 -8.84
N SER A 256 -31.46 -38.21 -8.13
CA SER A 256 -31.49 -36.87 -8.73
C SER A 256 -30.59 -35.88 -7.98
N GLY A 257 -29.38 -35.69 -8.53
CA GLY A 257 -28.58 -34.49 -8.28
C GLY A 257 -27.73 -34.51 -7.01
N ALA A 258 -26.51 -34.12 -7.15
CA ALA A 258 -25.31 -33.91 -6.33
C ALA A 258 -25.44 -33.44 -4.86
N THR A 259 -26.54 -33.73 -4.15
CA THR A 259 -26.71 -33.47 -2.71
C THR A 259 -27.49 -34.67 -2.13
N GLY A 260 -26.75 -35.65 -1.53
CA GLY A 260 -27.34 -36.73 -0.80
C GLY A 260 -28.00 -36.24 0.49
N GLY A 261 -29.27 -35.93 0.46
CA GLY A 261 -30.04 -35.63 1.67
C GLY A 261 -30.22 -36.91 2.51
N LEU A 262 -30.03 -36.80 3.83
CA LEU A 262 -30.36 -37.87 4.80
C LEU A 262 -31.87 -38.13 4.80
N ALA A 263 -32.28 -39.38 4.97
CA ALA A 263 -33.69 -39.69 5.20
C ALA A 263 -34.13 -39.20 6.60
N GLU A 264 -35.42 -38.87 6.77
CA GLU A 264 -35.93 -38.33 8.05
C GLU A 264 -35.63 -39.21 9.29
N ASN A 265 -35.34 -40.48 9.07
CA ASN A 265 -35.01 -41.46 10.11
C ASN A 265 -33.52 -41.79 10.20
N GLU A 266 -32.67 -41.03 9.53
CA GLU A 266 -31.21 -41.18 9.54
C GLU A 266 -30.54 -40.00 10.27
N HIS A 267 -29.60 -40.32 11.17
CA HIS A 267 -28.85 -39.37 11.98
C HIS A 267 -27.34 -39.63 11.81
N VAL A 268 -26.58 -38.60 11.48
CA VAL A 268 -25.12 -38.70 11.39
C VAL A 268 -24.51 -37.99 12.61
N TYR A 269 -23.60 -38.68 13.26
CA TYR A 269 -22.80 -38.16 14.36
C TYR A 269 -21.33 -38.22 13.97
N SER A 270 -20.53 -37.34 14.55
CA SER A 270 -19.10 -37.30 14.28
C SER A 270 -18.31 -37.03 15.55
N LEU A 271 -17.31 -37.86 15.81
CA LEU A 271 -16.31 -37.59 16.84
C LEU A 271 -15.28 -36.55 16.34
N ALA A 272 -15.14 -36.38 15.01
CA ALA A 272 -14.37 -35.28 14.40
C ALA A 272 -15.22 -34.02 14.33
N LEU A 273 -14.55 -32.84 14.24
CA LEU A 273 -15.23 -31.56 14.02
C LEU A 273 -15.85 -31.53 12.61
N ALA A 274 -17.07 -32.02 12.46
CA ALA A 274 -17.79 -32.12 11.18
C ALA A 274 -19.25 -31.69 11.29
N CYS A 275 -19.74 -30.98 10.26
CA CYS A 275 -21.16 -30.65 10.15
C CYS A 275 -21.97 -31.90 9.82
N PRO A 276 -22.99 -32.27 10.60
CA PRO A 276 -23.78 -33.46 10.33
C PRO A 276 -24.65 -33.37 9.06
N GLU A 277 -25.01 -32.15 8.64
CA GLU A 277 -25.89 -31.91 7.46
C GLU A 277 -25.12 -31.82 6.15
N HIS A 278 -23.93 -31.12 6.13
CA HIS A 278 -23.20 -30.87 4.91
C HIS A 278 -21.87 -31.62 4.79
N GLY A 279 -21.46 -32.36 5.85
CA GLY A 279 -20.24 -33.17 5.85
C GLY A 279 -18.93 -32.36 5.81
N HIS A 280 -19.00 -31.04 5.99
CA HIS A 280 -17.79 -30.22 6.14
C HIS A 280 -17.08 -30.62 7.43
N SER A 281 -15.90 -31.21 7.31
CA SER A 281 -15.03 -31.53 8.44
C SER A 281 -13.93 -30.49 8.55
N ILE A 282 -13.64 -30.10 9.78
CA ILE A 282 -12.53 -29.22 10.12
C ILE A 282 -11.55 -30.06 10.93
N ASP A 283 -10.31 -30.15 10.47
CA ASP A 283 -9.22 -30.73 11.23
C ASP A 283 -8.92 -29.90 12.49
N GLU A 284 -8.07 -30.39 13.38
CA GLU A 284 -7.61 -29.60 14.53
C GLU A 284 -7.03 -28.26 14.06
N LEU A 285 -7.66 -27.17 14.52
CA LEU A 285 -7.30 -25.82 14.10
C LEU A 285 -5.90 -25.45 14.57
N GLN A 286 -5.06 -25.06 13.62
CA GLN A 286 -3.69 -24.62 13.89
C GLN A 286 -3.50 -23.15 13.44
N PRO A 287 -2.58 -22.38 14.05
CA PRO A 287 -2.34 -21.00 13.66
C PRO A 287 -1.98 -20.80 12.17
N ARG A 288 -1.39 -21.82 11.53
CA ARG A 288 -1.06 -21.81 10.09
C ARG A 288 -2.31 -21.81 9.18
N ASP A 289 -3.44 -22.36 9.67
CA ASP A 289 -4.68 -22.44 8.90
C ASP A 289 -5.35 -21.07 8.78
N PHE A 290 -5.08 -20.16 9.70
CA PHE A 290 -5.51 -18.78 9.65
C PHE A 290 -4.52 -17.85 8.90
N SER A 291 -3.48 -18.39 8.28
CA SER A 291 -2.51 -17.61 7.52
C SER A 291 -2.88 -17.55 6.04
N PHE A 292 -3.12 -16.37 5.52
CA PHE A 292 -3.29 -16.17 4.08
C PHE A 292 -1.95 -16.22 3.30
N ASN A 293 -0.80 -16.31 3.99
CA ASN A 293 0.52 -16.53 3.39
C ASN A 293 0.90 -18.02 3.30
N ALA A 294 0.10 -18.89 3.92
CA ALA A 294 0.33 -20.33 3.91
C ALA A 294 -0.75 -21.03 3.05
N PRO A 295 -0.40 -22.05 2.27
CA PRO A 295 -1.36 -22.75 1.38
C PRO A 295 -2.47 -23.46 2.13
N TYR A 296 -2.29 -23.72 3.43
CA TYR A 296 -3.28 -24.40 4.29
C TYR A 296 -4.54 -23.54 4.50
N GLY A 297 -4.38 -22.24 4.76
CA GLY A 297 -5.48 -21.31 5.02
C GLY A 297 -5.83 -20.39 3.85
N ALA A 298 -4.89 -20.14 2.93
CA ALA A 298 -5.08 -19.23 1.81
C ALA A 298 -6.18 -19.67 0.85
N CYS A 299 -6.95 -18.73 0.34
CA CYS A 299 -7.88 -18.97 -0.76
C CYS A 299 -7.14 -19.60 -1.94
N PRO A 300 -7.58 -20.74 -2.48
CA PRO A 300 -6.84 -21.45 -3.54
C PRO A 300 -6.81 -20.70 -4.86
N GLU A 301 -7.76 -19.83 -5.14
CA GLU A 301 -7.85 -19.06 -6.39
C GLU A 301 -6.90 -17.87 -6.40
N CYS A 302 -6.94 -17.00 -5.37
CA CYS A 302 -6.06 -15.83 -5.30
C CYS A 302 -4.78 -16.07 -4.50
N LEU A 303 -4.54 -17.26 -4.01
CA LEU A 303 -3.36 -17.62 -3.20
C LEU A 303 -3.11 -16.66 -2.03
N GLY A 304 -4.19 -16.17 -1.42
CA GLY A 304 -4.15 -15.28 -0.26
C GLY A 304 -3.93 -13.80 -0.58
N ILE A 305 -3.91 -13.40 -1.85
CA ILE A 305 -3.77 -11.98 -2.25
C ILE A 305 -5.08 -11.22 -1.97
N GLY A 306 -6.25 -11.87 -2.15
CA GLY A 306 -7.57 -11.27 -1.95
C GLY A 306 -8.12 -10.54 -3.17
N THR A 307 -7.29 -10.27 -4.17
CA THR A 307 -7.68 -9.60 -5.42
C THR A 307 -7.28 -10.42 -6.63
N SER A 308 -8.00 -10.25 -7.72
CA SER A 308 -7.65 -10.68 -9.06
C SER A 308 -7.41 -9.46 -9.95
N GLU A 309 -6.48 -9.57 -10.88
CA GLU A 309 -6.24 -8.54 -11.89
C GLU A 309 -7.02 -8.89 -13.15
N GLU A 310 -7.86 -7.97 -13.58
CA GLU A 310 -8.63 -8.13 -14.81
C GLU A 310 -8.42 -6.94 -15.74
N VAL A 311 -8.45 -7.21 -17.06
CA VAL A 311 -8.40 -6.14 -18.06
C VAL A 311 -9.71 -5.37 -18.01
N ASN A 312 -9.63 -4.08 -17.70
CA ASN A 312 -10.77 -3.20 -17.55
C ASN A 312 -11.15 -2.58 -18.90
N GLU A 313 -12.38 -2.80 -19.35
CA GLU A 313 -12.88 -2.26 -20.61
C GLU A 313 -12.81 -0.74 -20.66
N SER A 314 -13.10 -0.02 -19.58
CA SER A 314 -13.03 1.44 -19.54
C SER A 314 -11.62 2.01 -19.66
N LEU A 315 -10.58 1.20 -19.36
CA LEU A 315 -9.18 1.57 -19.58
C LEU A 315 -8.70 1.22 -21.00
N VAL A 316 -9.31 0.20 -21.60
CA VAL A 316 -9.04 -0.18 -23.01
C VAL A 316 -9.74 0.78 -23.97
N VAL A 317 -10.97 1.20 -23.61
CA VAL A 317 -11.83 2.16 -24.35
C VAL A 317 -12.14 3.35 -23.43
N PRO A 318 -11.21 4.28 -23.24
CA PRO A 318 -11.38 5.38 -22.31
C PRO A 318 -12.38 6.45 -22.80
N ASP A 319 -12.56 6.57 -24.12
CA ASP A 319 -13.54 7.48 -24.73
C ASP A 319 -14.48 6.67 -25.66
N PRO A 320 -15.67 6.31 -25.19
CA PRO A 320 -16.62 5.53 -25.95
C PRO A 320 -17.31 6.32 -27.08
N SER A 321 -17.17 7.65 -27.15
CA SER A 321 -17.66 8.47 -28.23
C SER A 321 -16.81 8.36 -29.50
N LEU A 322 -15.57 7.85 -29.38
CA LEU A 322 -14.69 7.59 -30.51
C LEU A 322 -15.01 6.25 -31.19
N SER A 323 -14.79 6.19 -32.48
CA SER A 323 -14.88 4.97 -33.28
C SER A 323 -13.57 4.16 -33.25
N ILE A 324 -13.62 2.91 -33.74
CA ILE A 324 -12.43 2.05 -33.87
C ILE A 324 -11.40 2.67 -34.80
N SER A 325 -11.81 3.30 -35.90
CA SER A 325 -10.93 3.99 -36.84
C SER A 325 -10.30 5.25 -36.25
N GLU A 326 -10.91 5.90 -35.27
CA GLU A 326 -10.38 7.04 -34.51
C GLU A 326 -9.52 6.60 -33.32
N GLY A 327 -9.43 5.31 -33.05
CA GLY A 327 -8.53 4.75 -32.04
C GLY A 327 -9.15 4.57 -30.66
N CYS A 328 -10.46 4.36 -30.54
CA CYS A 328 -11.11 4.11 -29.25
C CYS A 328 -10.49 2.96 -28.45
N LEU A 329 -9.98 1.91 -29.14
CA LEU A 329 -9.25 0.80 -28.55
C LEU A 329 -7.75 1.15 -28.40
N VAL A 330 -7.42 1.91 -27.37
CA VAL A 330 -6.08 2.50 -27.16
C VAL A 330 -4.92 1.50 -27.31
N PRO A 331 -4.95 0.26 -26.73
CA PRO A 331 -3.86 -0.71 -26.87
C PRO A 331 -3.63 -1.22 -28.29
N PHE A 332 -4.60 -1.03 -29.20
CA PHE A 332 -4.65 -1.57 -30.56
C PHE A 332 -4.71 -0.48 -31.64
N SER A 333 -4.64 0.80 -31.26
CA SER A 333 -4.74 1.94 -32.16
C SER A 333 -3.42 2.31 -32.87
N THR A 334 -2.29 1.83 -32.36
CA THR A 334 -0.96 2.20 -32.85
C THR A 334 -0.23 1.05 -33.55
N GLY A 335 0.67 1.39 -34.48
CA GLY A 335 1.40 0.42 -35.26
C GLY A 335 0.67 -0.02 -36.55
N ASN A 336 1.24 -1.00 -37.27
CA ASN A 336 0.70 -1.45 -38.57
C ASN A 336 -0.15 -2.71 -38.49
N TYR A 337 0.02 -3.52 -37.44
CA TYR A 337 -0.61 -4.85 -37.36
C TYR A 337 -2.05 -4.77 -36.80
N TYR A 338 -2.19 -4.25 -35.59
CA TYR A 338 -3.50 -4.24 -34.89
C TYR A 338 -4.58 -3.39 -35.58
N PRO A 339 -4.30 -2.20 -36.14
CA PRO A 339 -5.32 -1.45 -36.86
C PRO A 339 -5.90 -2.23 -38.05
N GLN A 340 -5.08 -3.05 -38.75
CA GLN A 340 -5.55 -3.90 -39.84
C GLN A 340 -6.40 -5.07 -39.34
N VAL A 341 -6.01 -5.68 -38.23
CA VAL A 341 -6.79 -6.71 -37.51
C VAL A 341 -8.15 -6.17 -37.11
N MET A 342 -8.19 -4.99 -36.47
CA MET A 342 -9.45 -4.35 -36.03
C MET A 342 -10.38 -4.05 -37.23
N LYS A 343 -9.83 -3.55 -38.34
CA LYS A 343 -10.59 -3.32 -39.57
C LYS A 343 -11.17 -4.61 -40.15
N ALA A 344 -10.38 -5.68 -40.18
CA ALA A 344 -10.83 -6.99 -40.64
C ALA A 344 -11.91 -7.57 -39.70
N LEU A 345 -11.75 -7.41 -38.41
CA LEU A 345 -12.72 -7.83 -37.40
C LEU A 345 -14.06 -7.09 -37.59
N CYS A 346 -14.02 -5.76 -37.79
CA CYS A 346 -15.24 -4.98 -38.07
C CYS A 346 -15.97 -5.51 -39.34
N LYS A 347 -15.19 -5.80 -40.39
CA LYS A 347 -15.74 -6.39 -41.64
C LYS A 347 -16.39 -7.76 -41.39
N HIS A 348 -15.72 -8.60 -40.59
CA HIS A 348 -16.23 -9.93 -40.23
C HIS A 348 -17.52 -9.84 -39.38
N LEU A 349 -17.57 -8.92 -38.41
CA LEU A 349 -18.72 -8.67 -37.56
C LEU A 349 -19.85 -7.86 -38.25
N LYS A 350 -19.65 -7.45 -39.50
CA LYS A 350 -20.59 -6.64 -40.32
C LYS A 350 -20.97 -5.31 -39.61
N ILE A 351 -19.97 -4.67 -38.99
CA ILE A 351 -20.08 -3.34 -38.39
C ILE A 351 -19.18 -2.35 -39.10
N SER A 352 -19.51 -1.03 -38.99
CA SER A 352 -18.61 0.01 -39.52
C SER A 352 -17.55 0.34 -38.49
N ASP A 353 -16.29 0.44 -38.91
CA ASP A 353 -15.15 0.88 -38.10
C ASP A 353 -15.22 2.37 -37.71
N LYS A 354 -16.16 3.12 -38.32
CA LYS A 354 -16.46 4.56 -38.06
C LYS A 354 -17.60 4.77 -37.06
N THR A 355 -18.26 3.70 -36.59
CA THR A 355 -19.33 3.82 -35.61
C THR A 355 -18.70 4.03 -34.21
N PRO A 356 -19.17 5.04 -33.42
CA PRO A 356 -18.72 5.22 -32.05
C PRO A 356 -18.85 3.94 -31.22
N TRP A 357 -17.90 3.70 -30.31
CA TRP A 357 -17.92 2.49 -29.47
C TRP A 357 -19.24 2.36 -28.72
N GLU A 358 -19.78 3.46 -28.15
CA GLU A 358 -21.04 3.45 -27.40
C GLU A 358 -22.24 2.94 -28.23
N ASP A 359 -22.27 3.23 -29.53
CA ASP A 359 -23.34 2.87 -30.46
C ASP A 359 -23.20 1.46 -31.06
N LEU A 360 -22.07 0.78 -30.83
CA LEU A 360 -21.86 -0.59 -31.31
C LEU A 360 -22.80 -1.59 -30.63
N PRO A 361 -23.32 -2.58 -31.36
CA PRO A 361 -24.11 -3.67 -30.77
C PRO A 361 -23.34 -4.41 -29.66
N THR A 362 -24.01 -4.76 -28.58
CA THR A 362 -23.42 -5.48 -27.43
C THR A 362 -22.71 -6.78 -27.85
N LYS A 363 -23.26 -7.49 -28.87
CA LYS A 363 -22.64 -8.69 -29.42
C LYS A 363 -21.29 -8.40 -30.09
N ALA A 364 -21.18 -7.28 -30.78
CA ALA A 364 -19.93 -6.86 -31.42
C ALA A 364 -18.89 -6.43 -30.38
N LYS A 365 -19.30 -5.65 -29.36
CA LYS A 365 -18.43 -5.27 -28.23
C LYS A 365 -17.85 -6.51 -27.54
N ARG A 366 -18.68 -7.53 -27.26
CA ARG A 366 -18.23 -8.79 -26.67
C ARG A 366 -17.25 -9.53 -27.57
N ALA A 367 -17.56 -9.67 -28.88
CA ALA A 367 -16.66 -10.31 -29.82
C ALA A 367 -15.29 -9.62 -29.93
N ILE A 368 -15.26 -8.28 -29.83
CA ILE A 368 -14.02 -7.52 -29.82
C ILE A 368 -13.25 -7.72 -28.52
N MET A 369 -13.94 -7.70 -27.37
CA MET A 369 -13.31 -7.77 -26.05
C MET A 369 -12.95 -9.20 -25.64
N ASP A 370 -13.82 -10.18 -25.91
CA ASP A 370 -13.72 -11.54 -25.36
C ASP A 370 -13.39 -12.59 -26.42
N GLY A 371 -13.35 -12.19 -27.73
CA GLY A 371 -12.95 -13.06 -28.83
C GLY A 371 -14.11 -13.56 -29.69
N THR A 372 -13.75 -14.19 -30.83
CA THR A 372 -14.68 -14.78 -31.81
C THR A 372 -14.71 -16.31 -31.78
N GLY A 373 -14.10 -16.91 -30.74
CA GLY A 373 -13.91 -18.37 -30.70
C GLY A 373 -12.97 -18.86 -31.80
N ASP A 374 -13.29 -20.02 -32.40
CA ASP A 374 -12.46 -20.66 -33.42
C ASP A 374 -12.68 -20.09 -34.83
N GLU A 375 -13.44 -19.00 -34.97
CA GLU A 375 -13.73 -18.40 -36.29
C GLU A 375 -12.46 -17.79 -36.90
N LYS A 376 -12.15 -18.19 -38.13
CA LYS A 376 -11.02 -17.66 -38.91
C LYS A 376 -11.39 -16.35 -39.59
N ILE A 377 -10.73 -15.28 -39.24
CA ILE A 377 -10.92 -13.94 -39.79
C ILE A 377 -9.85 -13.69 -40.87
N ARG A 378 -10.26 -13.30 -42.05
CA ARG A 378 -9.35 -12.92 -43.11
C ARG A 378 -8.91 -11.48 -42.93
N VAL A 379 -7.61 -11.27 -42.83
CA VAL A 379 -6.96 -9.95 -42.77
C VAL A 379 -6.27 -9.67 -44.10
N ASP A 380 -6.75 -8.66 -44.81
CA ASP A 380 -6.16 -8.20 -46.09
C ASP A 380 -5.13 -7.10 -45.76
N TYR A 381 -3.94 -7.14 -46.38
CA TYR A 381 -2.94 -6.08 -46.18
C TYR A 381 -2.10 -5.86 -47.47
N LEU A 382 -1.53 -4.64 -47.57
CA LEU A 382 -0.60 -4.27 -48.64
C LEU A 382 0.83 -4.47 -48.14
N THR A 383 1.63 -5.23 -48.89
CA THR A 383 3.06 -5.35 -48.63
C THR A 383 3.76 -4.02 -48.89
N VAL A 384 4.98 -3.87 -48.37
CA VAL A 384 5.84 -2.69 -48.64
C VAL A 384 6.08 -2.48 -50.18
N SER A 385 5.99 -3.55 -51.00
CA SER A 385 6.06 -3.52 -52.44
C SER A 385 4.74 -3.20 -53.16
N GLY A 386 3.67 -2.88 -52.40
CA GLY A 386 2.35 -2.54 -52.96
C GLY A 386 1.51 -3.73 -53.42
N ARG A 387 1.91 -4.96 -53.10
CA ARG A 387 1.17 -6.18 -53.48
C ARG A 387 0.12 -6.50 -52.42
N GLU A 388 -1.14 -6.69 -52.82
CA GLU A 388 -2.20 -7.19 -51.96
C GLU A 388 -1.96 -8.64 -51.54
N THR A 389 -2.04 -8.95 -50.28
CA THR A 389 -1.98 -10.29 -49.72
C THR A 389 -2.93 -10.41 -48.51
N TYR A 390 -3.12 -11.61 -48.04
CA TYR A 390 -3.99 -11.85 -46.89
C TYR A 390 -3.44 -12.97 -46.00
N TRP A 391 -3.83 -12.96 -44.73
CA TRP A 391 -3.66 -14.11 -43.84
C TRP A 391 -4.93 -14.36 -43.03
N PHE A 392 -5.01 -15.51 -42.37
CA PHE A 392 -6.11 -15.83 -41.49
C PHE A 392 -5.64 -15.78 -40.03
N ILE A 393 -6.45 -15.18 -39.17
CA ILE A 393 -6.23 -15.17 -37.74
C ILE A 393 -7.49 -15.68 -37.01
N THR A 394 -7.31 -16.16 -35.80
CA THR A 394 -8.36 -16.34 -34.82
C THR A 394 -8.22 -15.16 -33.85
N TRP A 395 -9.32 -14.44 -33.59
CA TRP A 395 -9.28 -13.32 -32.64
C TRP A 395 -9.66 -13.80 -31.24
N GLU A 396 -8.69 -13.89 -30.36
CA GLU A 396 -8.83 -14.34 -28.97
C GLU A 396 -9.49 -13.32 -28.04
N GLY A 397 -9.72 -12.09 -28.49
CA GLY A 397 -10.27 -10.99 -27.74
C GLY A 397 -9.22 -9.99 -27.23
N ALA A 398 -9.63 -8.75 -27.08
CA ALA A 398 -8.75 -7.67 -26.58
C ALA A 398 -8.20 -7.98 -25.19
N ARG A 399 -8.99 -8.61 -24.31
CA ARG A 399 -8.57 -9.01 -22.96
C ARG A 399 -7.43 -10.02 -23.01
N ALA A 400 -7.61 -11.11 -23.75
CA ALA A 400 -6.59 -12.15 -23.88
C ALA A 400 -5.32 -11.63 -24.54
N ALA A 401 -5.45 -10.84 -25.64
CA ALA A 401 -4.33 -10.24 -26.31
C ALA A 401 -3.49 -9.29 -25.45
N ILE A 402 -4.12 -8.52 -24.53
CA ILE A 402 -3.41 -7.65 -23.58
C ILE A 402 -2.66 -8.49 -22.56
N ILE A 403 -3.30 -9.54 -22.01
CA ILE A 403 -2.68 -10.46 -21.04
C ILE A 403 -1.45 -11.12 -21.66
N GLN A 404 -1.61 -11.73 -22.84
CA GLN A 404 -0.50 -12.38 -23.55
C GLN A 404 0.66 -11.42 -23.81
N ARG A 405 0.38 -10.21 -24.34
CA ARG A 405 1.40 -9.19 -24.59
C ARG A 405 2.11 -8.73 -23.33
N ARG A 406 1.42 -8.68 -22.17
CA ARG A 406 2.03 -8.38 -20.88
C ARG A 406 2.99 -9.48 -20.45
N ASP A 407 2.56 -10.73 -20.58
CA ASP A 407 3.34 -11.89 -20.15
C ASP A 407 4.56 -12.12 -21.03
N GLU A 408 4.45 -11.82 -22.35
CA GLU A 408 5.53 -11.89 -23.32
C GLU A 408 6.42 -10.63 -23.36
N ALA A 409 6.11 -9.59 -22.56
CA ALA A 409 6.85 -8.32 -22.59
C ALA A 409 8.33 -8.50 -22.21
N SER A 410 9.22 -8.16 -23.12
CA SER A 410 10.68 -8.29 -22.97
C SER A 410 11.32 -7.18 -22.12
N SER A 411 10.59 -6.11 -21.78
CA SER A 411 11.07 -5.00 -20.95
C SER A 411 10.05 -4.57 -19.91
N ASP A 412 10.55 -4.17 -18.74
CA ASP A 412 9.70 -3.66 -17.65
C ASP A 412 8.86 -2.45 -18.06
N LYS A 413 9.42 -1.56 -18.90
CA LYS A 413 8.70 -0.40 -19.43
C LYS A 413 7.51 -0.79 -20.31
N GLN A 414 7.63 -1.86 -21.08
CA GLN A 414 6.54 -2.37 -21.91
C GLN A 414 5.48 -3.06 -21.03
N ARG A 415 5.91 -3.85 -20.06
CA ARG A 415 5.03 -4.50 -19.08
C ARG A 415 4.25 -3.46 -18.28
N GLU A 416 4.91 -2.38 -17.86
CA GLU A 416 4.27 -1.27 -17.13
C GLU A 416 3.20 -0.55 -17.96
N LYS A 417 3.46 -0.31 -19.25
CA LYS A 417 2.45 0.27 -20.15
C LYS A 417 1.22 -0.62 -20.29
N LEU A 418 1.41 -1.93 -20.31
CA LEU A 418 0.30 -2.88 -20.44
C LEU A 418 -0.45 -3.04 -19.11
N ASN A 419 0.23 -2.99 -17.96
CA ASN A 419 -0.39 -2.98 -16.63
C ASN A 419 -1.37 -1.81 -16.44
N ALA A 420 -1.20 -0.71 -17.18
CA ALA A 420 -2.13 0.42 -17.14
C ALA A 420 -3.57 0.08 -17.59
N TYR A 421 -3.79 -1.07 -18.25
CA TYR A 421 -5.11 -1.53 -18.68
C TYR A 421 -5.77 -2.51 -17.71
N PHE A 422 -5.09 -2.85 -16.60
CA PHE A 422 -5.63 -3.74 -15.59
C PHE A 422 -6.22 -2.96 -14.42
N SER A 423 -7.28 -3.48 -13.87
CA SER A 423 -7.82 -3.06 -12.58
C SER A 423 -7.85 -4.25 -11.62
N GLN A 424 -7.70 -3.95 -10.34
CA GLN A 424 -7.82 -4.94 -9.29
C GLN A 424 -9.28 -5.05 -8.84
N HIS A 425 -9.78 -6.26 -8.81
CA HIS A 425 -11.12 -6.57 -8.30
C HIS A 425 -11.01 -7.54 -7.13
N PRO A 426 -11.95 -7.54 -6.18
CA PRO A 426 -11.99 -8.58 -5.16
C PRO A 426 -12.05 -9.97 -5.80
N CYS A 427 -11.25 -10.91 -5.32
CA CYS A 427 -11.24 -12.29 -5.81
C CYS A 427 -12.67 -12.87 -5.81
N PRO A 428 -13.17 -13.46 -6.90
CA PRO A 428 -14.55 -13.95 -6.98
C PRO A 428 -14.86 -15.07 -5.97
N ALA A 429 -13.88 -15.92 -5.64
CA ALA A 429 -14.06 -17.02 -4.69
C ALA A 429 -14.12 -16.52 -3.24
N CYS A 430 -13.12 -15.76 -2.79
CA CYS A 430 -13.07 -15.31 -1.39
C CYS A 430 -13.66 -13.91 -1.16
N LYS A 431 -14.09 -13.20 -2.21
CA LYS A 431 -14.65 -11.84 -2.15
C LYS A 431 -13.76 -10.85 -1.37
N GLY A 432 -12.45 -10.97 -1.55
CA GLY A 432 -11.47 -10.15 -0.86
C GLY A 432 -10.99 -10.68 0.51
N LYS A 433 -11.62 -11.70 1.06
CA LYS A 433 -11.35 -12.22 2.42
C LYS A 433 -10.05 -13.02 2.56
N ARG A 434 -9.35 -13.37 1.48
CA ARG A 434 -8.02 -14.01 1.41
C ARG A 434 -7.92 -15.45 1.92
N LEU A 435 -8.86 -15.93 2.75
CA LEU A 435 -8.87 -17.24 3.38
C LEU A 435 -9.92 -18.19 2.79
N LYS A 436 -9.80 -19.47 3.09
CA LYS A 436 -10.78 -20.49 2.73
C LYS A 436 -12.10 -20.29 3.49
N PRO A 437 -13.26 -20.70 2.92
CA PRO A 437 -14.57 -20.56 3.57
C PRO A 437 -14.66 -21.25 4.94
N GLU A 438 -14.05 -22.42 5.09
CA GLU A 438 -14.06 -23.21 6.34
C GLU A 438 -13.36 -22.46 7.48
N ILE A 439 -12.24 -21.77 7.16
CA ILE A 439 -11.48 -20.98 8.13
C ILE A 439 -12.22 -19.68 8.48
N LEU A 440 -12.90 -19.08 7.48
CA LEU A 440 -13.73 -17.89 7.71
C LEU A 440 -14.98 -18.18 8.54
N ALA A 441 -15.40 -19.44 8.64
CA ALA A 441 -16.52 -19.86 9.47
C ALA A 441 -16.13 -20.07 10.95
N VAL A 442 -14.86 -19.91 11.32
CA VAL A 442 -14.42 -19.96 12.73
C VAL A 442 -14.57 -18.57 13.36
N THR A 443 -15.22 -18.49 14.54
CA THR A 443 -15.51 -17.24 15.22
C THR A 443 -14.93 -17.17 16.63
N VAL A 444 -14.58 -15.93 17.04
CA VAL A 444 -14.26 -15.56 18.42
C VAL A 444 -15.13 -14.36 18.77
N GLY A 445 -15.88 -14.43 19.86
CA GLY A 445 -16.84 -13.38 20.21
C GLY A 445 -17.88 -13.12 19.11
N GLY A 446 -18.26 -14.15 18.36
CA GLY A 446 -19.24 -14.07 17.26
C GLY A 446 -18.70 -13.44 15.97
N LYS A 447 -17.41 -13.13 15.86
CA LYS A 447 -16.78 -12.55 14.65
C LYS A 447 -15.71 -13.48 14.10
N SER A 448 -15.66 -13.61 12.76
CA SER A 448 -14.58 -14.28 12.04
C SER A 448 -13.30 -13.43 12.08
N ILE A 449 -12.14 -14.06 11.82
CA ILE A 449 -10.85 -13.35 11.79
C ILE A 449 -10.86 -12.21 10.76
N ASN A 450 -11.54 -12.39 9.62
CA ASN A 450 -11.67 -11.35 8.61
C ASN A 450 -12.54 -10.18 9.07
N GLU A 451 -13.64 -10.44 9.76
CA GLU A 451 -14.50 -9.40 10.32
C GLU A 451 -13.78 -8.60 11.41
N VAL A 452 -12.95 -9.27 12.21
CA VAL A 452 -12.10 -8.58 13.20
C VAL A 452 -11.04 -7.72 12.52
N THR A 453 -10.38 -8.21 11.47
CA THR A 453 -9.35 -7.42 10.76
C THR A 453 -9.92 -6.28 9.92
N ALA A 454 -11.20 -6.33 9.56
CA ALA A 454 -11.91 -5.26 8.86
C ALA A 454 -12.32 -4.11 9.80
N LEU A 455 -12.30 -4.32 11.12
CA LEU A 455 -12.52 -3.26 12.09
C LEU A 455 -11.35 -2.26 12.07
N SER A 456 -11.64 -0.99 12.37
CA SER A 456 -10.61 -0.01 12.68
C SER A 456 -9.83 -0.39 13.94
N ALA A 457 -8.62 0.15 14.12
CA ALA A 457 -7.81 -0.12 15.31
C ALA A 457 -8.57 0.22 16.62
N ARG A 458 -9.35 1.31 16.61
CA ARG A 458 -10.21 1.70 17.74
C ARG A 458 -11.33 0.69 17.99
N GLU A 459 -12.09 0.34 16.97
CA GLU A 459 -13.18 -0.64 17.10
C GLU A 459 -12.66 -2.02 17.49
N SER A 460 -11.49 -2.42 16.96
CA SER A 460 -10.82 -3.64 17.38
C SER A 460 -10.43 -3.60 18.86
N LEU A 461 -9.91 -2.47 19.32
CA LEU A 461 -9.56 -2.27 20.74
C LEU A 461 -10.80 -2.40 21.64
N GLU A 462 -11.88 -1.72 21.31
CA GLU A 462 -13.16 -1.80 22.02
C GLU A 462 -13.72 -3.23 22.01
N PHE A 463 -13.64 -3.93 20.89
CA PHE A 463 -14.06 -5.33 20.76
C PHE A 463 -13.27 -6.23 21.71
N PHE A 464 -11.94 -6.18 21.70
CA PHE A 464 -11.11 -7.04 22.56
C PHE A 464 -11.22 -6.70 24.05
N GLN A 465 -11.48 -5.45 24.41
CA GLN A 465 -11.75 -5.04 25.78
C GLN A 465 -13.10 -5.57 26.30
N SER A 466 -14.07 -5.77 25.41
CA SER A 466 -15.40 -6.28 25.76
C SER A 466 -15.50 -7.82 25.78
N LEU A 467 -14.46 -8.55 25.30
CA LEU A 467 -14.49 -10.01 25.23
C LEU A 467 -14.35 -10.66 26.61
N GLU A 468 -15.29 -11.54 26.90
CA GLU A 468 -15.25 -12.39 28.10
C GLU A 468 -15.03 -13.84 27.70
N PHE A 469 -14.07 -14.48 28.32
CA PHE A 469 -13.79 -15.92 28.16
C PHE A 469 -14.07 -16.65 29.47
N THR A 470 -14.61 -17.86 29.36
CA THR A 470 -14.96 -18.71 30.51
C THR A 470 -14.14 -20.00 30.52
N GLY A 471 -14.03 -20.63 31.70
CA GLY A 471 -13.37 -21.92 31.86
C GLY A 471 -11.90 -21.94 31.39
N GLN A 472 -11.50 -23.00 30.71
CA GLN A 472 -10.14 -23.20 30.21
C GLN A 472 -9.74 -22.15 29.17
N ASN A 473 -10.69 -21.70 28.36
CA ASN A 473 -10.46 -20.68 27.32
C ASN A 473 -9.99 -19.35 27.92
N ARG A 474 -10.39 -19.01 29.13
CA ARG A 474 -9.92 -17.80 29.84
C ARG A 474 -8.41 -17.83 30.07
N THR A 475 -7.88 -18.97 30.54
CA THR A 475 -6.44 -19.11 30.81
C THR A 475 -5.61 -18.99 29.53
N ILE A 476 -6.14 -19.51 28.42
CA ILE A 476 -5.45 -19.47 27.11
C ILE A 476 -5.58 -18.09 26.46
N ALA A 477 -6.76 -17.48 26.48
CA ALA A 477 -7.02 -16.23 25.78
C ALA A 477 -6.42 -15.00 26.48
N GLN A 478 -6.41 -14.97 27.81
CA GLN A 478 -6.03 -13.78 28.59
C GLN A 478 -4.63 -13.21 28.23
N PRO A 479 -3.53 -14.00 28.14
CA PRO A 479 -2.24 -13.48 27.76
C PRO A 479 -2.21 -12.99 26.30
N ILE A 480 -2.91 -13.68 25.39
CA ILE A 480 -2.95 -13.32 23.96
C ILE A 480 -3.71 -12.01 23.76
N VAL A 481 -4.90 -11.88 24.38
CA VAL A 481 -5.74 -10.68 24.28
C VAL A 481 -5.05 -9.47 24.91
N LYS A 482 -4.29 -9.65 25.99
CA LYS A 482 -3.48 -8.58 26.61
C LYS A 482 -2.48 -8.01 25.59
N GLU A 483 -1.79 -8.87 24.84
CA GLU A 483 -0.82 -8.45 23.83
C GLU A 483 -1.50 -7.75 22.64
N ILE A 484 -2.67 -8.26 22.20
CA ILE A 484 -3.47 -7.62 21.13
C ILE A 484 -3.90 -6.21 21.58
N ILE A 485 -4.46 -6.07 22.78
CA ILE A 485 -4.90 -4.80 23.33
C ILE A 485 -3.74 -3.80 23.43
N ALA A 486 -2.57 -4.23 23.91
CA ALA A 486 -1.40 -3.37 24.02
C ALA A 486 -0.99 -2.80 22.65
N ARG A 487 -0.89 -3.66 21.62
CA ARG A 487 -0.51 -3.24 20.25
C ARG A 487 -1.56 -2.35 19.60
N LEU A 488 -2.84 -2.65 19.79
CA LEU A 488 -3.94 -1.80 19.30
C LEU A 488 -3.93 -0.43 19.98
N GLN A 489 -3.65 -0.37 21.29
CA GLN A 489 -3.54 0.88 22.03
C GLN A 489 -2.43 1.75 21.46
N PHE A 490 -1.24 1.18 21.14
CA PHE A 490 -0.17 1.95 20.52
C PHE A 490 -0.55 2.52 19.14
N LEU A 491 -1.31 1.78 18.33
CA LEU A 491 -1.83 2.32 17.07
C LEU A 491 -2.77 3.51 17.30
N VAL A 492 -3.61 3.45 18.32
CA VAL A 492 -4.50 4.55 18.70
C VAL A 492 -3.71 5.75 19.21
N ASP A 493 -2.68 5.53 20.02
CA ASP A 493 -1.86 6.57 20.62
C ASP A 493 -1.05 7.36 19.58
N VAL A 494 -0.55 6.69 18.54
CA VAL A 494 0.13 7.36 17.41
C VAL A 494 -0.83 7.99 16.39
N GLY A 495 -2.15 8.04 16.67
CA GLY A 495 -3.16 8.67 15.82
C GLY A 495 -3.54 7.86 14.58
N LEU A 496 -3.39 6.53 14.61
CA LEU A 496 -3.78 5.61 13.53
C LEU A 496 -5.06 4.82 13.87
N ASP A 497 -5.89 5.37 14.74
CA ASP A 497 -7.11 4.76 15.26
C ASP A 497 -8.16 4.42 14.17
N TYR A 498 -8.09 5.07 13.03
CA TYR A 498 -8.98 4.88 11.89
C TYR A 498 -8.54 3.76 10.91
N LEU A 499 -7.31 3.26 10.99
CA LEU A 499 -6.81 2.22 10.09
C LEU A 499 -7.43 0.87 10.42
N THR A 500 -7.82 0.12 9.37
CA THR A 500 -8.23 -1.28 9.50
C THR A 500 -7.00 -2.20 9.47
N LEU A 501 -7.07 -3.33 10.18
CA LEU A 501 -5.94 -4.26 10.27
C LEU A 501 -5.69 -5.01 8.95
N ASP A 502 -6.69 -5.15 8.10
CA ASP A 502 -6.61 -5.78 6.77
C ASP A 502 -6.07 -4.85 5.68
N ARG A 503 -5.95 -3.55 5.96
CA ARG A 503 -5.46 -2.55 4.99
C ARG A 503 -4.07 -2.91 4.51
N ALA A 504 -3.90 -2.98 3.19
CA ALA A 504 -2.62 -3.29 2.55
C ALA A 504 -1.57 -2.19 2.83
N THR A 505 -0.35 -2.58 3.24
CA THR A 505 0.72 -1.61 3.55
C THR A 505 1.14 -0.79 2.35
N ALA A 506 0.99 -1.32 1.13
CA ALA A 506 1.26 -0.59 -0.11
C ALA A 506 0.31 0.60 -0.36
N SER A 507 -0.85 0.65 0.33
CA SER A 507 -1.83 1.73 0.24
C SER A 507 -1.63 2.83 1.29
N LEU A 508 -0.66 2.67 2.18
CA LEU A 508 -0.37 3.62 3.26
C LEU A 508 0.44 4.81 2.74
N SER A 509 0.16 5.99 3.27
CA SER A 509 1.05 7.14 3.11
C SER A 509 2.39 6.89 3.82
N GLY A 510 3.44 7.65 3.46
CA GLY A 510 4.75 7.55 4.11
C GLY A 510 4.67 7.74 5.62
N GLY A 511 3.92 8.76 6.07
CA GLY A 511 3.72 9.05 7.49
C GLY A 511 2.91 7.96 8.23
N GLU A 512 1.85 7.37 7.61
CA GLU A 512 1.12 6.24 8.20
C GLU A 512 2.05 5.03 8.41
N ALA A 513 2.85 4.68 7.39
CA ALA A 513 3.78 3.55 7.47
C ALA A 513 4.87 3.77 8.54
N GLN A 514 5.38 4.99 8.67
CA GLN A 514 6.36 5.37 9.68
C GLN A 514 5.78 5.23 11.09
N ARG A 515 4.57 5.74 11.33
CA ARG A 515 3.88 5.63 12.63
C ARG A 515 3.52 4.19 13.00
N ILE A 516 3.18 3.34 12.03
CA ILE A 516 3.00 1.90 12.28
C ILE A 516 4.31 1.29 12.80
N ARG A 517 5.47 1.62 12.20
CA ARG A 517 6.76 1.15 12.71
C ARG A 517 7.05 1.69 14.11
N LEU A 518 6.78 2.98 14.35
CA LEU A 518 6.92 3.57 15.67
C LEU A 518 6.07 2.80 16.69
N ALA A 519 4.78 2.57 16.41
CA ALA A 519 3.90 1.80 17.29
C ALA A 519 4.41 0.38 17.54
N THR A 520 4.96 -0.29 16.52
CA THR A 520 5.54 -1.64 16.66
C THR A 520 6.78 -1.63 17.56
N GLN A 521 7.65 -0.62 17.43
CA GLN A 521 8.87 -0.50 18.25
C GLN A 521 8.56 -0.18 19.71
N ILE A 522 7.58 0.69 19.97
CA ILE A 522 7.09 0.98 21.33
C ILE A 522 6.50 -0.29 21.96
N GLY A 523 5.71 -1.04 21.17
CA GLY A 523 5.14 -2.32 21.58
C GLY A 523 6.17 -3.38 21.99
N ALA A 524 7.40 -3.28 21.48
CA ALA A 524 8.50 -4.17 21.89
C ALA A 524 9.03 -3.86 23.31
N GLY A 525 8.69 -2.70 23.88
CA GLY A 525 9.04 -2.33 25.26
C GLY A 525 10.55 -2.27 25.55
N LEU A 526 11.37 -1.99 24.52
CA LEU A 526 12.81 -1.92 24.65
C LEU A 526 13.22 -0.69 25.48
N MET A 527 14.19 -0.87 26.37
CA MET A 527 14.76 0.17 27.24
C MET A 527 16.24 0.37 26.96
N GLY A 528 16.75 1.59 27.16
CA GLY A 528 18.16 1.92 26.93
C GLY A 528 18.56 1.94 25.46
N VAL A 529 17.61 2.09 24.54
CA VAL A 529 17.81 2.14 23.08
C VAL A 529 17.88 3.59 22.60
N LEU A 530 18.63 3.82 21.54
CA LEU A 530 18.66 5.08 20.82
C LEU A 530 17.69 5.01 19.62
N TYR A 531 16.56 5.72 19.70
CA TYR A 531 15.63 5.86 18.60
C TYR A 531 15.95 7.09 17.77
N ILE A 532 15.99 6.95 16.45
CA ILE A 532 16.25 8.05 15.52
C ILE A 532 15.09 8.09 14.50
N LEU A 533 14.34 9.20 14.50
CA LEU A 533 13.15 9.38 13.68
C LEU A 533 13.36 10.52 12.67
N ASP A 534 12.88 10.31 11.43
CA ASP A 534 12.93 11.29 10.35
C ASP A 534 11.55 11.89 10.14
N GLU A 535 11.37 13.14 10.57
CA GLU A 535 10.16 13.95 10.37
C GLU A 535 8.84 13.20 10.66
N PRO A 536 8.65 12.65 11.89
CA PRO A 536 7.48 11.83 12.19
C PRO A 536 6.14 12.60 12.21
N SER A 537 6.15 13.95 12.26
CA SER A 537 4.97 14.82 12.20
C SER A 537 4.39 14.99 10.80
N ILE A 538 5.05 14.44 9.73
CA ILE A 538 4.62 14.61 8.35
C ILE A 538 3.18 14.16 8.11
N GLY A 539 2.40 15.02 7.44
CA GLY A 539 1.01 14.74 7.06
C GLY A 539 0.05 14.65 8.25
N LEU A 540 0.46 15.16 9.42
CA LEU A 540 -0.38 15.22 10.61
C LEU A 540 -1.11 16.55 10.73
N HIS A 541 -2.39 16.46 11.09
CA HIS A 541 -3.10 17.59 11.67
C HIS A 541 -2.54 17.86 13.07
N GLN A 542 -2.57 19.11 13.53
CA GLN A 542 -2.00 19.51 14.81
C GLN A 542 -2.50 18.68 16.00
N ARG A 543 -3.79 18.32 16.01
CA ARG A 543 -4.36 17.39 17.00
C ARG A 543 -3.63 16.04 17.07
N ASP A 544 -3.28 15.49 15.89
CA ASP A 544 -2.63 14.18 15.81
C ASP A 544 -1.13 14.33 16.15
N ASN A 545 -0.55 15.51 15.89
CA ASN A 545 0.81 15.86 16.31
C ASN A 545 0.95 15.93 17.83
N ASP A 546 -0.02 16.51 18.54
CA ASP A 546 -0.03 16.52 20.01
C ASP A 546 0.05 15.09 20.59
N ARG A 547 -0.66 14.13 19.97
CA ARG A 547 -0.60 12.71 20.36
C ARG A 547 0.75 12.08 20.07
N LEU A 548 1.32 12.39 18.93
CA LEU A 548 2.67 11.92 18.55
C LEU A 548 3.70 12.42 19.57
N ILE A 549 3.68 13.71 19.93
CA ILE A 549 4.59 14.28 20.92
C ILE A 549 4.46 13.54 22.26
N ALA A 550 3.24 13.33 22.76
CA ALA A 550 3.02 12.56 23.98
C ALA A 550 3.56 11.12 23.89
N THR A 551 3.49 10.50 22.71
CA THR A 551 4.05 9.17 22.44
C THR A 551 5.59 9.17 22.48
N LEU A 552 6.23 10.19 21.91
CA LEU A 552 7.69 10.37 21.95
C LEU A 552 8.20 10.63 23.37
N GLU A 553 7.47 11.44 24.14
CA GLU A 553 7.75 11.67 25.54
C GLU A 553 7.63 10.39 26.38
N HIS A 554 6.59 9.58 26.13
CA HIS A 554 6.44 8.28 26.76
C HIS A 554 7.62 7.34 26.43
N LEU A 555 8.05 7.30 25.17
CA LEU A 555 9.20 6.50 24.73
C LEU A 555 10.50 6.93 25.45
N ARG A 556 10.72 8.24 25.64
CA ARG A 556 11.80 8.80 26.45
C ARG A 556 11.68 8.36 27.91
N ASP A 557 10.48 8.46 28.50
CA ASP A 557 10.23 8.17 29.91
C ASP A 557 10.42 6.70 30.27
N LEU A 558 10.40 5.81 29.26
CA LEU A 558 10.83 4.41 29.39
C LEU A 558 12.36 4.24 29.52
N GLY A 559 13.13 5.33 29.56
CA GLY A 559 14.60 5.30 29.68
C GLY A 559 15.31 5.13 28.32
N ASN A 560 14.76 5.69 27.26
CA ASN A 560 15.35 5.69 25.94
C ASN A 560 15.85 7.09 25.54
N THR A 561 16.86 7.15 24.70
CA THR A 561 17.24 8.38 24.01
C THR A 561 16.48 8.47 22.69
N VAL A 562 15.75 9.56 22.48
CA VAL A 562 14.93 9.77 21.29
C VAL A 562 15.46 10.97 20.52
N ILE A 563 16.04 10.75 19.35
CA ILE A 563 16.51 11.80 18.44
C ILE A 563 15.49 11.94 17.29
N VAL A 564 15.01 13.14 17.09
CA VAL A 564 14.01 13.45 16.06
C VAL A 564 14.55 14.53 15.14
N VAL A 565 14.60 14.26 13.84
CA VAL A 565 14.82 15.32 12.85
C VAL A 565 13.48 15.98 12.58
N GLU A 566 13.30 17.24 12.92
CA GLU A 566 11.99 17.90 12.85
C GLU A 566 12.05 19.39 12.54
N HIS A 567 10.91 19.87 12.02
CA HIS A 567 10.68 21.28 11.66
C HIS A 567 9.40 21.85 12.30
N ASP A 568 8.61 21.01 12.96
CA ASP A 568 7.37 21.42 13.61
C ASP A 568 7.67 22.21 14.90
N GLU A 569 7.02 23.36 15.05
CA GLU A 569 7.26 24.24 16.19
C GLU A 569 6.89 23.62 17.54
N ASP A 570 5.76 22.91 17.61
CA ASP A 570 5.29 22.30 18.86
C ASP A 570 6.23 21.17 19.29
N THR A 571 6.72 20.36 18.34
CA THR A 571 7.72 19.31 18.59
C THR A 571 9.05 19.91 19.08
N ILE A 572 9.53 20.99 18.46
CA ILE A 572 10.77 21.66 18.89
C ILE A 572 10.62 22.22 20.30
N ARG A 573 9.47 22.84 20.62
CA ARG A 573 9.21 23.40 21.96
C ARG A 573 9.04 22.35 23.05
N SER A 574 8.59 21.14 22.71
CA SER A 574 8.41 20.02 23.63
C SER A 574 9.68 19.20 23.87
N ALA A 575 10.76 19.49 23.13
CA ALA A 575 12.02 18.78 23.27
C ALA A 575 12.75 19.15 24.57
N ASP A 576 13.46 18.19 25.19
CA ASP A 576 14.38 18.44 26.29
C ASP A 576 15.65 19.16 25.79
N TYR A 577 16.06 18.90 24.54
CA TYR A 577 17.27 19.44 23.95
C TYR A 577 17.11 19.62 22.45
N VAL A 578 17.61 20.71 21.91
CA VAL A 578 17.53 21.06 20.49
C VAL A 578 18.91 21.29 19.92
N ILE A 579 19.16 20.79 18.73
CA ILE A 579 20.38 20.98 17.95
C ILE A 579 19.98 21.67 16.66
N ASP A 580 20.44 22.91 16.44
CA ASP A 580 20.15 23.68 15.24
C ASP A 580 21.34 23.65 14.28
N MET A 581 21.09 23.13 13.08
CA MET A 581 22.09 22.95 12.03
C MET A 581 21.94 24.03 10.95
N GLY A 582 23.05 24.62 10.52
CA GLY A 582 23.03 25.71 9.54
C GLY A 582 24.39 26.27 9.23
N PRO A 583 24.50 27.61 9.05
CA PRO A 583 23.40 28.59 8.96
C PRO A 583 22.64 28.57 7.63
N GLY A 584 23.21 27.93 6.59
CA GLY A 584 22.63 27.78 5.25
C GLY A 584 22.38 26.32 4.89
N ALA A 585 22.22 26.07 3.59
CA ALA A 585 22.02 24.75 3.01
C ALA A 585 23.24 24.31 2.16
N GLY A 586 23.42 23.02 1.92
CA GLY A 586 24.49 22.47 1.10
C GLY A 586 25.89 22.84 1.62
N GLU A 587 26.71 23.48 0.79
CA GLU A 587 28.08 23.89 1.15
C GLU A 587 28.13 25.01 2.20
N ASN A 588 27.08 25.83 2.28
CA ASN A 588 26.90 26.88 3.27
C ASN A 588 26.28 26.39 4.59
N GLY A 589 25.93 25.09 4.66
CA GLY A 589 25.45 24.40 5.86
C GLY A 589 26.51 23.56 6.54
N GLY A 590 26.07 22.61 7.34
CA GLY A 590 26.92 21.61 7.98
C GLY A 590 27.62 22.06 9.26
N TYR A 591 27.25 23.21 9.82
CA TYR A 591 27.72 23.72 11.10
C TYR A 591 26.70 23.54 12.19
N LEU A 592 27.18 23.35 13.41
CA LEU A 592 26.36 23.48 14.63
C LEU A 592 26.18 24.96 14.93
N VAL A 593 24.97 25.48 14.74
CA VAL A 593 24.65 26.91 14.96
C VAL A 593 24.34 27.18 16.43
N ALA A 594 23.49 26.33 17.01
CA ALA A 594 23.12 26.41 18.41
C ALA A 594 22.74 25.02 18.96
N ALA A 595 22.97 24.80 20.25
CA ALA A 595 22.55 23.61 20.96
C ALA A 595 22.19 23.95 22.39
N GLY A 596 21.10 23.40 22.91
CA GLY A 596 20.60 23.67 24.25
C GLY A 596 19.12 23.36 24.43
N THR A 597 18.52 23.81 25.54
CA THR A 597 17.07 23.74 25.73
C THR A 597 16.32 24.64 24.74
N PRO A 598 15.04 24.42 24.46
CA PRO A 598 14.26 25.30 23.57
C PRO A 598 14.36 26.78 23.94
N GLU A 599 14.37 27.10 25.23
CA GLU A 599 14.53 28.50 25.72
C GLU A 599 15.92 29.05 25.41
N GLN A 600 16.97 28.24 25.51
CA GLN A 600 18.35 28.64 25.18
C GLN A 600 18.47 28.88 23.65
N ILE A 601 17.87 28.03 22.83
CA ILE A 601 17.83 28.22 21.37
C ILE A 601 17.10 29.50 21.01
N GLN A 602 15.94 29.77 21.61
CA GLN A 602 15.16 30.98 21.38
C GLN A 602 15.98 32.27 21.63
N ASN A 603 16.91 32.19 22.58
CA ASN A 603 17.79 33.30 22.98
C ASN A 603 19.15 33.28 22.24
N ALA A 604 19.42 32.36 21.32
CA ALA A 604 20.71 32.22 20.62
C ALA A 604 21.04 33.36 19.66
N GLY A 605 20.16 34.35 19.49
CA GLY A 605 20.38 35.53 18.66
C GLY A 605 20.14 35.28 17.16
N SER A 606 20.49 36.25 16.34
CA SER A 606 20.22 36.23 14.88
C SER A 606 21.12 35.28 14.07
N ALA A 607 22.02 34.55 14.70
CA ALA A 607 22.83 33.55 14.02
C ALA A 607 22.01 32.32 13.63
N SER A 608 20.92 32.02 14.39
CA SER A 608 19.99 30.92 14.13
C SER A 608 18.68 31.44 13.54
N ILE A 609 18.36 30.99 12.31
CA ILE A 609 17.08 31.29 11.66
C ILE A 609 15.93 30.63 12.45
N THR A 610 16.14 29.43 12.95
CA THR A 610 15.19 28.72 13.82
C THR A 610 14.86 29.56 15.07
N ALA A 611 15.89 30.12 15.72
CA ALA A 611 15.70 31.01 16.88
C ALA A 611 14.87 32.24 16.55
N ASP A 612 15.05 32.82 15.37
CA ASP A 612 14.27 33.98 14.92
C ASP A 612 12.78 33.67 14.80
N TYR A 613 12.42 32.45 14.30
CA TYR A 613 11.02 32.01 14.22
C TYR A 613 10.47 31.67 15.61
N LEU A 614 11.18 30.89 16.40
CA LEU A 614 10.74 30.49 17.75
C LEU A 614 10.56 31.70 18.69
N SER A 615 11.35 32.77 18.53
CA SER A 615 11.22 33.99 19.32
C SER A 615 10.18 34.99 18.78
N GLY A 616 9.60 34.70 17.57
CA GLY A 616 8.67 35.61 16.91
C GLY A 616 9.33 36.85 16.25
N ARG A 617 10.69 36.92 16.20
CA ARG A 617 11.41 38.00 15.46
C ARG A 617 11.14 37.88 13.96
N ARG A 618 11.02 36.65 13.47
CA ARG A 618 10.51 36.36 12.11
C ARG A 618 9.21 35.63 12.22
N LYS A 619 8.28 35.94 11.32
CA LYS A 619 7.00 35.21 11.20
C LYS A 619 6.49 35.25 9.76
N ILE A 620 5.67 34.33 9.40
CA ILE A 620 4.89 34.36 8.17
C ILE A 620 3.66 35.22 8.45
N GLU A 621 3.54 36.35 7.75
CA GLU A 621 2.47 37.32 8.00
C GLU A 621 1.11 36.79 7.49
N VAL A 622 0.04 37.12 8.19
CA VAL A 622 -1.33 36.91 7.74
C VAL A 622 -1.64 37.91 6.65
N PRO A 623 -2.15 37.50 5.46
CA PRO A 623 -2.54 38.44 4.42
C PRO A 623 -3.56 39.47 4.92
N ALA A 624 -3.30 40.76 4.68
CA ALA A 624 -4.19 41.84 5.12
C ALA A 624 -5.58 41.78 4.45
N THR A 625 -5.66 41.24 3.24
CA THR A 625 -6.88 41.07 2.47
C THR A 625 -6.95 39.68 1.87
N ARG A 626 -8.13 39.08 1.81
CA ARG A 626 -8.38 37.80 1.14
C ARG A 626 -8.92 38.05 -0.27
N ARG A 627 -8.39 37.32 -1.27
CA ARG A 627 -8.91 37.39 -2.64
C ARG A 627 -10.33 36.84 -2.68
N GLN A 628 -11.18 37.52 -3.44
CA GLN A 628 -12.55 37.07 -3.66
C GLN A 628 -12.62 36.23 -4.97
N PRO A 629 -13.54 35.25 -5.06
CA PRO A 629 -13.69 34.40 -6.25
C PRO A 629 -14.31 35.20 -7.41
N GLN A 630 -13.46 35.85 -8.21
CA GLN A 630 -13.90 36.67 -9.36
C GLN A 630 -14.23 35.83 -10.60
N LYS A 631 -13.78 34.57 -10.67
CA LYS A 631 -13.93 33.68 -11.85
C LYS A 631 -14.96 32.56 -11.68
N GLY A 632 -15.77 32.62 -10.63
CA GLY A 632 -16.75 31.60 -10.30
C GLY A 632 -16.16 30.43 -9.51
N TYR A 633 -16.79 29.28 -9.59
CA TYR A 633 -16.45 28.07 -8.79
C TYR A 633 -16.39 26.83 -9.68
N ILE A 634 -15.53 25.90 -9.32
CA ILE A 634 -15.64 24.50 -9.73
C ILE A 634 -16.49 23.79 -8.67
N SER A 635 -17.60 23.20 -9.10
CA SER A 635 -18.50 22.46 -8.21
C SER A 635 -18.44 20.98 -8.51
N LEU A 636 -17.98 20.18 -7.53
CA LEU A 636 -18.02 18.73 -7.53
C LEU A 636 -19.15 18.27 -6.62
N THR A 637 -20.05 17.44 -7.13
CA THR A 637 -21.18 16.93 -6.34
C THR A 637 -21.22 15.43 -6.29
N GLY A 638 -21.51 14.90 -5.10
CA GLY A 638 -21.80 13.49 -4.92
C GLY A 638 -20.59 12.56 -4.99
N ALA A 639 -19.42 12.97 -4.53
CA ALA A 639 -18.24 12.12 -4.44
C ALA A 639 -18.46 11.00 -3.41
N GLN A 640 -18.22 9.75 -3.82
CA GLN A 640 -18.42 8.54 -3.03
C GLN A 640 -17.29 7.56 -3.29
N VAL A 641 -16.23 7.65 -2.52
CA VAL A 641 -15.12 6.69 -2.56
C VAL A 641 -14.53 6.58 -1.16
N ASN A 642 -14.04 5.41 -0.79
CA ASN A 642 -13.49 5.12 0.53
C ASN A 642 -14.49 5.56 1.62
N ASN A 643 -14.09 6.48 2.50
CA ASN A 643 -14.93 6.99 3.57
C ASN A 643 -15.82 8.19 3.19
N LEU A 644 -15.79 8.69 1.95
CA LEU A 644 -16.57 9.86 1.53
C LEU A 644 -18.08 9.58 1.53
N LYS A 645 -18.84 10.42 2.22
CA LYS A 645 -20.30 10.29 2.42
C LYS A 645 -21.09 11.21 1.49
N ASN A 646 -21.07 10.94 0.16
CA ASN A 646 -21.78 11.72 -0.86
C ASN A 646 -21.43 13.22 -0.80
N VAL A 647 -20.13 13.51 -0.79
CA VAL A 647 -19.59 14.86 -0.54
C VAL A 647 -19.82 15.75 -1.75
N SER A 648 -20.23 16.99 -1.48
CA SER A 648 -20.28 18.07 -2.47
C SER A 648 -19.42 19.24 -1.99
N VAL A 649 -18.68 19.86 -2.92
CA VAL A 649 -17.75 20.94 -2.61
C VAL A 649 -17.66 21.94 -3.76
N ASP A 650 -17.60 23.24 -3.40
CA ASP A 650 -17.39 24.35 -4.30
C ASP A 650 -16.02 24.96 -4.07
N ILE A 651 -15.18 25.01 -5.12
CA ILE A 651 -13.82 25.51 -5.07
C ILE A 651 -13.75 26.83 -5.81
N PRO A 652 -13.41 27.95 -5.13
CA PRO A 652 -13.35 29.27 -5.75
C PRO A 652 -12.17 29.37 -6.72
N LEU A 653 -12.42 29.90 -7.91
CA LEU A 653 -11.41 30.09 -8.94
C LEU A 653 -10.66 31.43 -8.79
N GLY A 654 -9.37 31.44 -9.11
CA GLY A 654 -8.50 32.61 -8.98
C GLY A 654 -8.07 32.91 -7.53
N THR A 655 -8.11 31.90 -6.65
CA THR A 655 -7.80 32.03 -5.23
C THR A 655 -6.75 31.00 -4.79
N PHE A 656 -6.17 31.24 -3.63
CA PHE A 656 -5.37 30.28 -2.88
C PHE A 656 -6.29 29.50 -1.93
N CYS A 657 -6.66 28.28 -2.32
CA CYS A 657 -7.57 27.41 -1.58
C CYS A 657 -6.80 26.30 -0.88
N VAL A 658 -7.11 26.07 0.40
CA VAL A 658 -6.50 24.99 1.20
C VAL A 658 -7.56 23.99 1.64
N VAL A 659 -7.29 22.69 1.43
CA VAL A 659 -8.09 21.57 1.95
C VAL A 659 -7.35 20.99 3.14
N THR A 660 -7.99 21.02 4.29
CA THR A 660 -7.42 20.58 5.56
C THR A 660 -8.36 19.67 6.33
N GLY A 661 -7.97 19.22 7.50
CA GLY A 661 -8.74 18.36 8.40
C GLY A 661 -7.89 17.22 8.95
N VAL A 662 -8.39 16.50 9.93
CA VAL A 662 -7.66 15.42 10.63
C VAL A 662 -7.17 14.33 9.68
N SER A 663 -6.18 13.55 10.13
CA SER A 663 -5.65 12.42 9.35
C SER A 663 -6.77 11.39 9.08
N GLY A 664 -6.82 10.84 7.86
CA GLY A 664 -7.87 9.90 7.44
C GLY A 664 -9.26 10.52 7.22
N SER A 665 -9.45 11.84 7.23
CA SER A 665 -10.76 12.50 7.03
C SER A 665 -11.29 12.43 5.58
N GLY A 666 -10.50 11.95 4.62
CA GLY A 666 -10.90 11.77 3.22
C GLY A 666 -10.41 12.86 2.26
N LYS A 667 -9.44 13.70 2.64
CA LYS A 667 -8.88 14.78 1.81
C LYS A 667 -8.36 14.28 0.47
N SER A 668 -7.45 13.31 0.48
CA SER A 668 -6.85 12.74 -0.74
C SER A 668 -7.89 12.03 -1.58
N SER A 669 -8.84 11.33 -0.96
CA SER A 669 -9.97 10.69 -1.67
C SER A 669 -10.84 11.70 -2.42
N LEU A 670 -11.12 12.87 -1.81
CA LEU A 670 -11.89 13.93 -2.44
C LEU A 670 -11.11 14.64 -3.55
N ILE A 671 -9.88 15.02 -3.26
CA ILE A 671 -9.08 15.88 -4.15
C ILE A 671 -8.27 15.04 -5.14
N THR A 672 -7.43 14.11 -4.68
CA THR A 672 -6.49 13.38 -5.54
C THR A 672 -7.19 12.29 -6.35
N ASP A 673 -8.02 11.45 -5.70
CA ASP A 673 -8.65 10.29 -6.35
C ASP A 673 -9.89 10.67 -7.16
N THR A 674 -10.59 11.76 -6.78
CA THR A 674 -11.84 12.18 -7.45
C THR A 674 -11.64 13.43 -8.31
N LEU A 675 -11.40 14.60 -7.68
CA LEU A 675 -11.41 15.90 -8.37
C LEU A 675 -10.29 16.03 -9.40
N ALA A 676 -9.05 15.74 -9.00
CA ALA A 676 -7.87 15.89 -9.86
C ALA A 676 -7.97 15.02 -11.12
N LEU A 677 -8.41 13.78 -10.97
CA LEU A 677 -8.57 12.85 -12.08
C LEU A 677 -9.76 13.25 -12.96
N ALA A 678 -10.90 13.67 -12.37
CA ALA A 678 -12.06 14.14 -13.11
C ALA A 678 -11.75 15.41 -13.93
N LEU A 679 -11.03 16.37 -13.33
CA LEU A 679 -10.57 17.57 -14.02
C LEU A 679 -9.56 17.26 -15.12
N ALA A 680 -8.58 16.40 -14.86
CA ALA A 680 -7.58 15.99 -15.85
C ALA A 680 -8.23 15.31 -17.07
N ASN A 681 -9.26 14.51 -16.87
CA ASN A 681 -10.00 13.88 -17.97
C ASN A 681 -10.76 14.91 -18.81
N ARG A 682 -11.42 15.87 -18.16
CA ARG A 682 -12.22 16.88 -18.88
C ARG A 682 -11.39 17.95 -19.57
N VAL A 683 -10.30 18.41 -18.93
CA VAL A 683 -9.49 19.54 -19.41
C VAL A 683 -8.28 19.10 -20.19
N ASN A 684 -7.55 18.08 -19.67
CA ASN A 684 -6.29 17.61 -20.28
C ASN A 684 -6.47 16.36 -21.16
N HIS A 685 -7.70 15.83 -21.30
CA HIS A 685 -8.01 14.58 -22.03
C HIS A 685 -7.14 13.39 -21.57
N ALA A 686 -6.98 13.23 -20.24
CA ALA A 686 -5.98 12.35 -19.66
C ALA A 686 -6.38 10.85 -19.58
N HIS A 687 -7.65 10.51 -19.79
CA HIS A 687 -8.20 9.14 -19.79
C HIS A 687 -7.80 8.30 -18.56
N LYS A 688 -7.96 8.88 -17.36
CA LYS A 688 -7.69 8.23 -16.08
C LYS A 688 -8.99 7.84 -15.38
N THR A 689 -8.99 6.75 -14.62
CA THR A 689 -10.16 6.35 -13.85
C THR A 689 -10.32 7.26 -12.63
N ALA A 690 -11.26 8.20 -12.67
CA ALA A 690 -11.64 8.99 -11.51
C ALA A 690 -12.60 8.19 -10.61
N ALA A 691 -12.51 8.42 -9.29
CA ALA A 691 -13.45 7.83 -8.35
C ALA A 691 -14.90 8.30 -8.63
N PRO A 692 -15.94 7.54 -8.21
CA PRO A 692 -17.32 7.85 -8.51
C PRO A 692 -17.80 9.21 -7.98
N TYR A 693 -18.41 10.01 -8.82
CA TYR A 693 -19.08 11.28 -8.48
C TYR A 693 -20.32 11.50 -9.35
N LYS A 694 -21.24 12.36 -8.92
CA LYS A 694 -22.48 12.61 -9.67
C LYS A 694 -22.32 13.67 -10.77
N LYS A 695 -21.69 14.81 -10.46
CA LYS A 695 -21.60 15.95 -11.40
C LYS A 695 -20.37 16.80 -11.11
N LEU A 696 -19.77 17.33 -12.17
CA LEU A 696 -18.68 18.31 -12.13
C LEU A 696 -19.04 19.47 -13.07
N THR A 697 -19.03 20.71 -12.57
CA THR A 697 -19.37 21.94 -13.31
C THR A 697 -18.35 23.04 -13.09
N GLY A 698 -18.36 24.08 -13.94
CA GLY A 698 -17.42 25.23 -13.88
C GLY A 698 -16.08 24.96 -14.54
N VAL A 699 -15.94 23.82 -15.24
CA VAL A 699 -14.66 23.39 -15.85
C VAL A 699 -14.24 24.27 -17.03
N GLU A 700 -15.21 24.92 -17.67
CA GLU A 700 -15.02 25.79 -18.85
C GLU A 700 -14.17 27.04 -18.55
N ALA A 701 -14.05 27.40 -17.28
CA ALA A 701 -13.26 28.54 -16.83
C ALA A 701 -11.74 28.25 -16.77
N ILE A 702 -11.34 26.99 -16.90
CA ILE A 702 -9.92 26.54 -16.81
C ILE A 702 -9.47 25.93 -18.13
N ASP A 703 -8.19 26.13 -18.47
CA ASP A 703 -7.58 25.63 -19.70
C ASP A 703 -6.57 24.48 -19.46
N LYS A 704 -6.09 24.33 -18.24
CA LYS A 704 -5.10 23.32 -17.88
C LYS A 704 -5.23 22.92 -16.42
N VAL A 705 -5.02 21.64 -16.12
CA VAL A 705 -4.93 21.11 -14.76
C VAL A 705 -3.55 20.51 -14.56
N ILE A 706 -2.88 20.90 -13.48
CA ILE A 706 -1.56 20.41 -13.10
C ILE A 706 -1.63 19.85 -11.70
N ASN A 707 -1.38 18.55 -11.59
CA ASN A 707 -1.26 17.88 -10.31
C ASN A 707 0.22 17.69 -9.96
N ILE A 708 0.64 18.23 -8.83
CA ILE A 708 2.02 18.21 -8.32
C ILE A 708 2.04 17.38 -7.03
N ASP A 709 2.40 16.13 -7.17
CA ASP A 709 2.51 15.14 -6.10
C ASP A 709 3.98 14.92 -5.68
N GLN A 710 4.20 14.16 -4.61
CA GLN A 710 5.52 13.81 -4.08
C GLN A 710 6.20 12.65 -4.85
N SER A 711 5.63 12.16 -5.94
CA SER A 711 6.24 11.09 -6.73
C SER A 711 7.59 11.52 -7.32
N PRO A 712 8.56 10.60 -7.45
CA PRO A 712 9.88 10.94 -8.02
C PRO A 712 9.78 11.52 -9.43
N ILE A 713 10.68 12.47 -9.78
CA ILE A 713 10.79 13.07 -11.12
C ILE A 713 11.34 12.09 -12.17
N GLY A 714 11.75 10.90 -11.75
CA GLY A 714 12.20 9.81 -12.63
C GLY A 714 12.61 8.59 -11.80
N ARG A 715 12.65 7.44 -12.46
CA ARG A 715 12.94 6.14 -11.81
C ARG A 715 14.38 5.63 -12.03
N THR A 716 15.19 6.37 -12.76
CA THR A 716 16.55 5.98 -13.09
C THR A 716 17.56 7.04 -12.64
N PRO A 717 18.81 6.68 -12.36
CA PRO A 717 19.87 7.63 -12.01
C PRO A 717 20.16 8.68 -13.09
N ARG A 718 19.67 8.49 -14.33
CA ARG A 718 19.80 9.45 -15.44
C ARG A 718 18.85 10.62 -15.33
N SER A 719 17.71 10.42 -14.66
CA SER A 719 16.78 11.52 -14.38
C SER A 719 17.38 12.39 -13.28
N ASN A 720 17.42 13.70 -13.50
CA ASN A 720 17.94 14.68 -12.55
C ASN A 720 17.22 16.03 -12.73
N PRO A 721 17.39 16.98 -11.81
CA PRO A 721 16.75 18.30 -11.90
C PRO A 721 16.99 19.02 -13.23
N ALA A 722 18.24 19.02 -13.74
CA ALA A 722 18.57 19.70 -15.00
C ALA A 722 17.83 19.11 -16.21
N THR A 723 17.67 17.77 -16.28
CA THR A 723 16.93 17.10 -17.36
C THR A 723 15.44 17.37 -17.25
N TYR A 724 14.89 17.36 -16.03
CA TYR A 724 13.45 17.49 -15.80
C TYR A 724 12.93 18.88 -16.19
N ILE A 725 13.66 19.94 -15.83
CA ILE A 725 13.29 21.33 -16.18
C ILE A 725 13.69 21.71 -17.62
N GLY A 726 14.26 20.80 -18.40
CA GLY A 726 14.71 21.06 -19.78
C GLY A 726 15.93 21.98 -19.87
N LEU A 727 16.66 22.19 -18.78
CA LEU A 727 17.92 22.96 -18.75
C LEU A 727 19.03 22.21 -19.49
N TRP A 728 19.03 20.89 -19.42
CA TRP A 728 20.08 20.03 -19.96
C TRP A 728 20.25 20.20 -21.49
N ASP A 729 19.17 20.44 -22.20
CA ASP A 729 19.22 20.65 -23.65
C ASP A 729 19.94 21.96 -24.01
N ASP A 730 19.70 23.03 -23.26
CA ASP A 730 20.37 24.32 -23.44
C ASP A 730 21.87 24.21 -23.13
N LEU A 731 22.23 23.48 -22.07
CA LEU A 731 23.63 23.27 -21.69
C LEU A 731 24.38 22.43 -22.73
N ARG A 732 23.78 21.39 -23.28
CA ARG A 732 24.37 20.62 -24.38
C ARG A 732 24.59 21.45 -25.63
N ALA A 733 23.63 22.28 -25.96
CA ALA A 733 23.75 23.21 -27.09
C ALA A 733 24.87 24.25 -26.87
N LEU A 734 25.00 24.76 -25.64
CA LEU A 734 26.08 25.69 -25.26
C LEU A 734 27.46 25.02 -25.42
N TYR A 735 27.65 23.78 -24.88
CA TYR A 735 28.92 23.09 -25.01
C TYR A 735 29.28 22.76 -26.48
N ALA A 736 28.29 22.37 -27.27
CA ALA A 736 28.49 22.14 -28.71
C ALA A 736 28.85 23.42 -29.47
N SER A 737 28.49 24.60 -28.96
CA SER A 737 28.83 25.89 -29.57
C SER A 737 30.26 26.38 -29.28
N THR A 738 30.97 25.75 -28.34
CA THR A 738 32.36 26.12 -27.99
C THR A 738 33.32 25.90 -29.17
N ASN A 739 34.40 26.65 -29.26
CA ASN A 739 35.38 26.52 -30.31
C ASN A 739 36.01 25.14 -30.35
N GLU A 740 36.29 24.56 -29.19
CA GLU A 740 36.87 23.24 -29.06
C GLU A 740 35.92 22.14 -29.57
N ALA A 741 34.63 22.20 -29.21
CA ALA A 741 33.62 21.24 -29.70
C ALA A 741 33.44 21.34 -31.21
N LYS A 742 33.39 22.57 -31.74
CA LYS A 742 33.31 22.81 -33.22
C LYS A 742 34.51 22.26 -33.94
N ALA A 743 35.73 22.48 -33.40
CA ALA A 743 36.97 21.99 -34.00
C ALA A 743 37.01 20.45 -34.10
N ARG A 744 36.36 19.77 -33.12
CA ARG A 744 36.25 18.29 -33.07
C ARG A 744 34.98 17.75 -33.76
N GLY A 745 34.12 18.62 -34.31
CA GLY A 745 32.86 18.21 -34.93
C GLY A 745 31.83 17.65 -33.95
N TYR A 746 31.87 18.07 -32.69
CA TYR A 746 30.97 17.56 -31.67
C TYR A 746 29.62 18.28 -31.70
N ALA A 747 28.57 17.53 -32.03
CA ALA A 747 27.17 17.95 -31.98
C ALA A 747 26.62 17.87 -30.54
N PRO A 748 25.46 18.50 -30.22
CA PRO A 748 24.84 18.44 -28.89
C PRO A 748 24.61 17.02 -28.34
N GLY A 749 24.42 16.02 -29.23
CA GLY A 749 24.30 14.60 -28.86
C GLY A 749 25.53 14.03 -28.18
N ARG A 750 26.73 14.56 -28.46
CA ARG A 750 28.01 14.16 -27.82
C ARG A 750 28.00 14.42 -26.30
N PHE A 751 27.32 15.47 -25.88
CA PHE A 751 27.20 15.90 -24.49
C PHE A 751 25.98 15.29 -23.78
N SER A 752 25.34 14.29 -24.39
CA SER A 752 24.23 13.54 -23.76
C SER A 752 24.74 12.26 -23.12
N PHE A 753 24.44 12.06 -21.83
CA PHE A 753 24.71 10.78 -21.16
C PHE A 753 23.68 9.69 -21.51
N ASN A 754 22.61 10.02 -22.23
CA ASN A 754 21.58 9.07 -22.69
C ASN A 754 21.90 8.39 -24.04
N VAL A 755 22.77 9.00 -24.84
CA VAL A 755 23.11 8.58 -26.21
C VAL A 755 24.56 8.09 -26.27
N SER A 756 24.80 7.03 -27.03
CA SER A 756 26.16 6.52 -27.26
C SER A 756 27.02 7.56 -27.99
N GLY A 757 28.35 7.46 -27.81
CA GLY A 757 29.34 8.31 -28.45
C GLY A 757 30.06 9.27 -27.50
N GLY A 758 29.39 9.90 -26.53
CA GLY A 758 30.01 10.77 -25.54
C GLY A 758 29.94 10.29 -24.10
N ARG A 759 29.05 9.37 -23.82
CA ARG A 759 28.85 8.78 -22.49
C ARG A 759 29.88 7.70 -22.16
N CYS A 760 30.06 7.42 -20.90
CA CYS A 760 30.76 6.22 -20.46
C CYS A 760 29.95 4.98 -20.85
N GLU A 761 30.52 4.06 -21.64
CA GLU A 761 29.81 2.86 -22.06
C GLU A 761 29.76 1.76 -21.00
N ALA A 762 30.67 1.78 -20.00
CA ALA A 762 30.64 0.81 -18.90
C ALA A 762 29.35 0.98 -18.05
N CYS A 763 29.03 2.20 -17.62
CA CYS A 763 27.79 2.49 -16.89
C CYS A 763 26.66 2.99 -17.80
N LYS A 764 26.85 3.04 -19.11
CA LYS A 764 25.90 3.55 -20.11
C LYS A 764 25.34 4.94 -19.79
N GLY A 765 26.14 5.76 -19.09
CA GLY A 765 25.79 7.12 -18.69
C GLY A 765 25.06 7.25 -17.35
N ASP A 766 24.88 6.18 -16.58
CA ASP A 766 24.27 6.22 -15.24
C ASP A 766 25.22 6.85 -14.19
N GLY A 767 26.54 6.78 -14.42
CA GLY A 767 27.57 7.18 -13.45
C GLY A 767 27.76 6.17 -12.31
N GLN A 768 26.84 5.26 -12.15
CA GLN A 768 26.78 4.24 -11.11
C GLN A 768 26.50 2.87 -11.72
N ILE A 769 26.87 1.82 -11.04
CA ILE A 769 26.55 0.43 -11.38
C ILE A 769 25.59 -0.08 -10.32
N LYS A 770 24.45 -0.59 -10.74
CA LYS A 770 23.47 -1.23 -9.88
C LYS A 770 23.92 -2.66 -9.60
N ILE A 771 24.06 -3.01 -8.33
CA ILE A 771 24.30 -4.37 -7.86
C ILE A 771 22.98 -4.88 -7.30
N GLU A 772 22.36 -5.84 -8.00
CA GLU A 772 21.10 -6.45 -7.57
C GLU A 772 21.36 -7.47 -6.46
N MET A 773 20.75 -7.24 -5.31
CA MET A 773 20.85 -8.09 -4.12
C MET A 773 19.52 -8.80 -3.93
N HIS A 774 19.43 -10.10 -4.22
CA HIS A 774 18.18 -10.88 -4.21
C HIS A 774 17.34 -10.80 -2.92
N PHE A 775 17.97 -10.58 -1.77
CA PHE A 775 17.32 -10.54 -0.44
C PHE A 775 17.50 -9.21 0.31
N LEU A 776 18.26 -8.27 -0.25
CA LEU A 776 18.56 -6.96 0.32
C LEU A 776 18.22 -5.87 -0.69
N PRO A 777 18.07 -4.61 -0.28
CA PRO A 777 17.92 -3.50 -1.21
C PRO A 777 19.09 -3.41 -2.18
N ASP A 778 18.81 -3.08 -3.44
CA ASP A 778 19.84 -2.89 -4.47
C ASP A 778 20.85 -1.81 -4.06
N ILE A 779 22.15 -2.08 -4.27
CA ILE A 779 23.23 -1.14 -3.98
C ILE A 779 23.69 -0.46 -5.26
N TYR A 780 23.90 0.84 -5.20
CA TYR A 780 24.44 1.65 -6.29
C TYR A 780 25.87 2.09 -5.95
N VAL A 781 26.85 1.62 -6.71
CA VAL A 781 28.25 2.01 -6.52
C VAL A 781 28.72 2.90 -7.67
N PRO A 782 29.60 3.90 -7.43
CA PRO A 782 30.18 4.71 -8.51
C PRO A 782 30.85 3.83 -9.56
N CYS A 783 30.72 4.18 -10.82
CA CYS A 783 31.34 3.45 -11.92
C CYS A 783 32.88 3.64 -11.88
N GLU A 784 33.64 2.58 -11.73
CA GLU A 784 35.10 2.60 -11.66
C GLU A 784 35.76 3.22 -12.91
N VAL A 785 35.17 3.03 -14.10
CA VAL A 785 35.73 3.52 -15.38
C VAL A 785 35.64 5.04 -15.50
N CYS A 786 34.51 5.64 -15.09
CA CYS A 786 34.31 7.08 -15.22
C CYS A 786 34.34 7.83 -13.87
N GLY A 787 34.53 7.15 -12.74
CA GLY A 787 34.53 7.78 -11.42
C GLY A 787 33.26 8.56 -11.11
N GLY A 788 32.09 8.13 -11.62
CA GLY A 788 30.82 8.86 -11.46
C GLY A 788 30.55 9.95 -12.50
N SER A 789 31.52 10.35 -13.32
CA SER A 789 31.41 11.49 -14.26
C SER A 789 30.44 11.29 -15.42
N ARG A 790 29.92 10.06 -15.67
CA ARG A 790 28.97 9.69 -16.73
C ARG A 790 29.48 9.74 -18.16
N TYR A 791 30.63 10.37 -18.42
CA TYR A 791 31.18 10.64 -19.76
C TYR A 791 32.51 9.94 -20.00
N ASN A 792 32.88 9.83 -21.28
CA ASN A 792 34.21 9.41 -21.68
C ASN A 792 35.21 10.57 -21.61
N ARG A 793 36.51 10.25 -21.60
CA ARG A 793 37.60 11.22 -21.43
C ARG A 793 37.63 12.31 -22.50
N GLU A 794 37.32 11.99 -23.75
CA GLU A 794 37.34 12.94 -24.86
C GLU A 794 36.25 14.00 -24.73
N THR A 795 35.05 13.63 -24.26
CA THR A 795 33.95 14.58 -24.01
C THR A 795 34.29 15.52 -22.86
N LEU A 796 34.98 15.01 -21.81
CA LEU A 796 35.38 15.79 -20.64
C LEU A 796 36.47 16.82 -20.92
N GLN A 797 37.21 16.71 -22.04
CA GLN A 797 38.20 17.70 -22.45
C GLN A 797 37.57 19.02 -22.85
N VAL A 798 36.33 18.99 -23.39
CA VAL A 798 35.64 20.21 -23.82
C VAL A 798 35.19 20.99 -22.58
N THR A 799 35.59 22.25 -22.49
CA THR A 799 35.28 23.11 -21.35
C THR A 799 34.56 24.38 -21.79
N TYR A 800 33.73 24.91 -20.90
CA TYR A 800 33.13 26.23 -20.98
C TYR A 800 33.51 27.00 -19.71
N ARG A 801 34.23 28.15 -19.88
CA ARG A 801 34.81 28.93 -18.77
C ARG A 801 35.56 28.08 -17.75
N GLY A 802 36.35 27.11 -18.24
CA GLY A 802 37.18 26.23 -17.40
C GLY A 802 36.45 25.05 -16.73
N LYS A 803 35.14 24.85 -16.91
CA LYS A 803 34.37 23.76 -16.39
C LYS A 803 33.95 22.78 -17.50
N ASN A 804 34.16 21.48 -17.33
CA ASN A 804 33.65 20.47 -18.24
C ASN A 804 32.19 20.12 -17.90
N ILE A 805 31.55 19.30 -18.78
CA ILE A 805 30.13 18.98 -18.67
C ILE A 805 29.79 18.16 -17.39
N ALA A 806 30.71 17.36 -16.86
CA ALA A 806 30.52 16.60 -15.61
C ALA A 806 30.61 17.52 -14.41
N GLN A 807 31.62 18.40 -14.35
CA GLN A 807 31.75 19.39 -13.29
C GLN A 807 30.55 20.32 -13.22
N LEU A 808 29.90 20.56 -14.36
CA LEU A 808 28.65 21.33 -14.38
C LEU A 808 27.47 20.58 -13.72
N LEU A 809 27.38 19.25 -13.90
CA LEU A 809 26.37 18.43 -13.21
C LEU A 809 26.57 18.41 -11.70
N ASP A 810 27.81 18.57 -11.24
CA ASP A 810 28.15 18.57 -9.82
C ASP A 810 27.90 19.95 -9.16
N MET A 811 27.75 21.02 -9.95
CA MET A 811 27.42 22.34 -9.40
C MET A 811 26.06 22.33 -8.72
N THR A 812 25.94 23.07 -7.64
CA THR A 812 24.64 23.40 -7.04
C THR A 812 23.88 24.37 -7.96
N VAL A 813 22.56 24.45 -7.76
CA VAL A 813 21.72 25.42 -8.51
C VAL A 813 22.19 26.87 -8.25
N GLU A 814 22.57 27.19 -7.02
CA GLU A 814 23.07 28.54 -6.64
C GLU A 814 24.37 28.86 -7.35
N GLU A 815 25.37 27.97 -7.32
CA GLU A 815 26.62 28.14 -8.05
C GLU A 815 26.42 28.26 -9.57
N ALA A 816 25.55 27.40 -10.13
CA ALA A 816 25.24 27.44 -11.54
C ALA A 816 24.52 28.72 -11.95
N LEU A 817 23.63 29.27 -11.09
CA LEU A 817 22.94 30.51 -11.31
C LEU A 817 23.94 31.67 -11.40
N ALA A 818 24.92 31.75 -10.47
CA ALA A 818 26.00 32.74 -10.50
C ALA A 818 26.91 32.56 -11.73
N PHE A 819 27.23 31.30 -12.10
CA PHE A 819 28.09 30.98 -13.25
C PHE A 819 27.46 31.37 -14.59
N PHE A 820 26.16 31.19 -14.74
CA PHE A 820 25.40 31.45 -15.98
C PHE A 820 24.57 32.73 -15.97
N GLN A 821 24.77 33.65 -15.03
CA GLN A 821 24.02 34.92 -14.91
C GLN A 821 23.92 35.72 -16.21
N ASN A 822 24.94 35.63 -17.07
CA ASN A 822 25.00 36.33 -18.36
C ASN A 822 24.35 35.58 -19.54
N ILE A 823 23.71 34.44 -19.29
CA ILE A 823 23.00 33.66 -20.30
C ILE A 823 21.51 33.62 -19.93
N PRO A 824 20.66 34.54 -20.40
CA PRO A 824 19.29 34.74 -19.87
C PRO A 824 18.40 33.50 -19.94
N GLY A 825 18.53 32.65 -20.98
CA GLY A 825 17.75 31.44 -21.14
C GLY A 825 18.05 30.40 -20.05
N ILE A 826 19.34 30.20 -19.72
CA ILE A 826 19.80 29.28 -18.67
C ILE A 826 19.54 29.89 -17.29
N ALA A 827 19.91 31.14 -17.08
CA ALA A 827 19.75 31.84 -15.80
C ALA A 827 18.27 31.84 -15.34
N ARG A 828 17.31 32.07 -16.24
CA ARG A 828 15.89 32.07 -15.93
C ARG A 828 15.43 30.68 -15.41
N LYS A 829 15.88 29.57 -16.01
CA LYS A 829 15.55 28.24 -15.58
C LYS A 829 16.15 27.89 -14.22
N LEU A 830 17.39 28.30 -13.98
CA LEU A 830 18.06 28.15 -12.68
C LEU A 830 17.37 28.97 -11.59
N GLN A 831 16.95 30.21 -11.94
CA GLN A 831 16.24 31.10 -11.02
C GLN A 831 14.93 30.47 -10.52
N THR A 832 14.17 29.71 -11.36
CA THR A 832 12.95 29.04 -10.91
C THR A 832 13.24 27.92 -9.91
N LEU A 833 14.36 27.20 -10.03
CA LEU A 833 14.77 26.21 -9.02
C LEU A 833 15.20 26.91 -7.72
N PHE A 834 15.92 28.02 -7.83
CA PHE A 834 16.32 28.80 -6.67
C PHE A 834 15.13 29.42 -5.93
N ASP A 835 14.16 29.96 -6.65
CA ASP A 835 12.94 30.58 -6.09
C ASP A 835 12.10 29.60 -5.26
N VAL A 836 12.10 28.31 -5.61
CA VAL A 836 11.39 27.26 -4.85
C VAL A 836 12.22 26.69 -3.69
N GLY A 837 13.36 27.32 -3.35
CA GLY A 837 14.22 26.92 -2.23
C GLY A 837 15.11 25.72 -2.53
N LEU A 838 15.45 25.45 -3.81
CA LEU A 838 16.31 24.35 -4.22
C LEU A 838 17.71 24.82 -4.65
N GLY A 839 18.21 25.93 -4.08
CA GLY A 839 19.55 26.44 -4.37
C GLY A 839 20.68 25.47 -4.08
N TYR A 840 20.51 24.63 -3.07
CA TYR A 840 21.52 23.69 -2.56
C TYR A 840 21.65 22.38 -3.33
N ILE A 841 20.62 21.97 -4.10
CA ILE A 841 20.67 20.68 -4.84
C ILE A 841 21.63 20.77 -6.01
N ARG A 842 22.29 19.65 -6.36
CA ARG A 842 23.17 19.58 -7.54
C ARG A 842 22.35 19.37 -8.80
N LEU A 843 22.78 19.98 -9.92
CA LEU A 843 22.09 19.86 -11.21
C LEU A 843 21.96 18.42 -11.68
N GLY A 844 23.00 17.60 -11.45
CA GLY A 844 23.06 16.19 -11.83
C GLY A 844 22.61 15.21 -10.76
N GLN A 845 22.06 15.68 -9.62
CA GLN A 845 21.60 14.81 -8.54
C GLN A 845 20.58 13.79 -9.05
N PRO A 846 20.79 12.47 -8.86
CA PRO A 846 19.86 11.46 -9.32
C PRO A 846 18.45 11.65 -8.74
N ALA A 847 17.42 11.47 -9.55
CA ALA A 847 16.02 11.57 -9.11
C ALA A 847 15.68 10.62 -7.94
N THR A 848 16.38 9.50 -7.84
CA THR A 848 16.22 8.49 -6.80
C THR A 848 16.75 8.91 -5.42
N THR A 849 17.61 9.96 -5.37
CA THR A 849 18.17 10.49 -4.12
C THR A 849 17.45 11.74 -3.63
N LEU A 850 16.52 12.29 -4.43
CA LEU A 850 15.70 13.41 -4.00
C LEU A 850 14.61 12.96 -3.01
N SER A 851 14.39 13.75 -1.99
CA SER A 851 13.21 13.60 -1.11
C SER A 851 11.90 13.88 -1.89
N GLY A 852 10.77 13.41 -1.35
CA GLY A 852 9.45 13.67 -1.97
C GLY A 852 9.17 15.17 -2.14
N GLY A 853 9.48 15.97 -1.14
CA GLY A 853 9.32 17.43 -1.18
C GLY A 853 10.25 18.10 -2.18
N GLU A 854 11.52 17.66 -2.32
CA GLU A 854 12.44 18.17 -3.35
C GLU A 854 11.94 17.83 -4.75
N ALA A 855 11.49 16.59 -4.99
CA ALA A 855 10.93 16.19 -6.27
C ALA A 855 9.70 17.02 -6.64
N GLN A 856 8.82 17.31 -5.68
CA GLN A 856 7.64 18.14 -5.86
C GLN A 856 8.02 19.60 -6.22
N ARG A 857 9.00 20.18 -5.53
CA ARG A 857 9.50 21.53 -5.83
C ARG A 857 10.18 21.62 -7.21
N VAL A 858 10.89 20.58 -7.67
CA VAL A 858 11.42 20.52 -9.03
C VAL A 858 10.29 20.53 -10.07
N LYS A 859 9.19 19.78 -9.80
CA LYS A 859 7.98 19.81 -10.66
C LYS A 859 7.37 21.21 -10.72
N LEU A 860 7.23 21.86 -9.56
CA LEU A 860 6.72 23.22 -9.45
C LEU A 860 7.60 24.21 -10.23
N ALA A 861 8.92 24.13 -10.08
CA ALA A 861 9.89 24.97 -10.83
C ALA A 861 9.74 24.79 -12.35
N SER A 862 9.51 23.56 -12.83
CA SER A 862 9.26 23.30 -14.24
C SER A 862 7.99 23.99 -14.77
N GLU A 863 6.93 24.06 -13.97
CA GLU A 863 5.69 24.75 -14.38
C GLU A 863 5.81 26.28 -14.32
N LEU A 864 6.59 26.83 -13.38
CA LEU A 864 6.86 28.27 -13.29
C LEU A 864 7.57 28.85 -14.52
N GLN A 865 8.33 28.03 -15.26
CA GLN A 865 9.01 28.46 -16.49
C GLN A 865 8.05 28.71 -17.66
N ARG A 866 6.87 28.08 -17.62
CA ARG A 866 5.92 28.14 -18.71
C ARG A 866 5.17 29.47 -18.70
N LYS A 867 4.71 29.89 -19.88
CA LYS A 867 3.88 31.09 -19.99
C LYS A 867 2.56 30.88 -19.24
N GLN A 868 2.29 31.74 -18.29
CA GLN A 868 1.06 31.68 -17.49
C GLN A 868 -0.12 32.21 -18.32
N THR A 869 -1.21 31.44 -18.33
CA THR A 869 -2.46 31.82 -19.01
C THR A 869 -3.43 32.53 -18.09
N GLY A 870 -3.24 32.41 -16.77
CA GLY A 870 -4.16 32.89 -15.74
C GLY A 870 -5.44 32.05 -15.61
N LYS A 871 -5.48 30.85 -16.23
CA LYS A 871 -6.61 29.92 -16.21
C LYS A 871 -6.18 28.50 -15.81
N THR A 872 -4.96 28.35 -15.34
CA THR A 872 -4.43 27.04 -14.91
C THR A 872 -4.89 26.72 -13.50
N PHE A 873 -5.33 25.48 -13.29
CA PHE A 873 -5.70 24.93 -11.99
C PHE A 873 -4.58 24.04 -11.47
N TYR A 874 -3.90 24.49 -10.40
CA TYR A 874 -2.83 23.75 -9.74
C TYR A 874 -3.39 22.99 -8.54
N ILE A 875 -3.00 21.72 -8.40
CA ILE A 875 -3.30 20.87 -7.24
C ILE A 875 -1.97 20.43 -6.65
N LEU A 876 -1.73 20.71 -5.38
CA LEU A 876 -0.54 20.32 -4.65
C LEU A 876 -0.93 19.47 -3.42
N ASP A 877 -0.20 18.40 -3.20
CA ASP A 877 -0.44 17.48 -2.07
C ASP A 877 0.72 17.63 -1.07
N GLU A 878 0.43 18.21 0.11
CA GLU A 878 1.35 18.44 1.22
C GLU A 878 2.70 19.05 0.79
N PRO A 879 2.73 20.21 0.13
CA PRO A 879 3.97 20.76 -0.43
C PRO A 879 4.97 21.29 0.61
N THR A 880 4.58 21.41 1.88
CA THR A 880 5.47 21.83 2.97
C THR A 880 6.18 20.70 3.68
N THR A 881 5.98 19.46 3.22
CA THR A 881 6.65 18.28 3.78
C THR A 881 8.17 18.45 3.82
N GLY A 882 8.78 18.30 5.00
CA GLY A 882 10.23 18.40 5.21
C GLY A 882 10.80 19.82 5.07
N LEU A 883 9.97 20.84 5.19
CA LEU A 883 10.40 22.24 5.06
C LEU A 883 10.51 22.94 6.41
N HIS A 884 11.65 23.61 6.59
CA HIS A 884 11.82 24.57 7.66
C HIS A 884 10.94 25.83 7.43
N PHE A 885 10.59 26.57 8.47
CA PHE A 885 9.75 27.79 8.41
C PHE A 885 10.15 28.77 7.29
N GLU A 886 11.45 29.01 7.09
CA GLU A 886 11.95 29.89 6.05
C GLU A 886 11.70 29.34 4.64
N ASP A 887 11.84 28.00 4.46
CA ASP A 887 11.53 27.33 3.19
C ASP A 887 10.02 27.40 2.89
N VAL A 888 9.17 27.26 3.94
CA VAL A 888 7.70 27.44 3.84
C VAL A 888 7.37 28.86 3.39
N ARG A 889 8.01 29.87 3.97
CA ARG A 889 7.82 31.27 3.58
C ARG A 889 8.15 31.51 2.10
N GLN A 890 9.28 30.95 1.62
CA GLN A 890 9.68 31.03 0.21
C GLN A 890 8.67 30.34 -0.69
N LEU A 891 8.25 29.12 -0.35
CA LEU A 891 7.24 28.39 -1.12
C LEU A 891 5.92 29.16 -1.19
N LEU A 892 5.43 29.71 -0.08
CA LEU A 892 4.21 30.52 -0.05
C LEU A 892 4.33 31.74 -0.98
N SER A 893 5.48 32.42 -1.02
CA SER A 893 5.68 33.53 -1.94
C SER A 893 5.52 33.13 -3.41
N VAL A 894 5.98 31.94 -3.76
CA VAL A 894 5.84 31.36 -5.11
C VAL A 894 4.38 31.02 -5.41
N LEU A 895 3.68 30.38 -4.49
CA LEU A 895 2.26 30.01 -4.66
C LEU A 895 1.38 31.24 -4.79
N GLN A 896 1.64 32.28 -3.99
CA GLN A 896 0.93 33.56 -4.07
C GLN A 896 1.15 34.25 -5.43
N ARG A 897 2.39 34.26 -5.98
CA ARG A 897 2.67 34.77 -7.34
C ARG A 897 1.89 34.04 -8.43
N LEU A 898 1.70 32.70 -8.29
CA LEU A 898 0.87 31.93 -9.22
C LEU A 898 -0.59 32.40 -9.19
N VAL A 899 -1.14 32.62 -8.00
CA VAL A 899 -2.52 33.11 -7.83
C VAL A 899 -2.65 34.54 -8.34
N ASP A 900 -1.69 35.44 -8.06
CA ASP A 900 -1.68 36.80 -8.54
C ASP A 900 -1.64 36.90 -10.08
N SER A 901 -1.06 35.89 -10.73
CA SER A 901 -1.09 35.75 -12.19
C SER A 901 -2.48 35.26 -12.70
N GLY A 902 -3.47 35.13 -11.81
CA GLY A 902 -4.85 34.75 -12.13
C GLY A 902 -5.15 33.26 -12.12
N ASN A 903 -4.20 32.38 -11.76
CA ASN A 903 -4.39 30.94 -11.66
C ASN A 903 -5.13 30.58 -10.37
N THR A 904 -5.65 29.35 -10.31
CA THR A 904 -6.19 28.77 -9.06
C THR A 904 -5.18 27.80 -8.49
N VAL A 905 -4.91 27.92 -7.20
CA VAL A 905 -4.00 27.01 -6.48
C VAL A 905 -4.79 26.33 -5.35
N LEU A 906 -4.97 25.02 -5.46
CA LEU A 906 -5.58 24.17 -4.45
C LEU A 906 -4.50 23.33 -3.78
N VAL A 907 -4.40 23.41 -2.46
CA VAL A 907 -3.37 22.72 -1.69
C VAL A 907 -4.03 21.84 -0.62
N ILE A 908 -3.63 20.59 -0.52
CA ILE A 908 -3.93 19.76 0.65
C ILE A 908 -2.84 20.04 1.67
N GLU A 909 -3.18 20.54 2.86
CA GLU A 909 -2.19 20.93 3.86
C GLU A 909 -2.63 20.81 5.31
N HIS A 910 -1.63 20.64 6.17
CA HIS A 910 -1.75 20.62 7.62
C HIS A 910 -0.96 21.73 8.33
N ASN A 911 0.00 22.33 7.64
CA ASN A 911 0.82 23.39 8.15
C ASN A 911 -0.02 24.66 8.42
N LEU A 912 -0.03 25.14 9.67
CA LEU A 912 -0.86 26.27 10.09
C LEU A 912 -0.49 27.57 9.39
N ASP A 913 0.78 27.77 9.05
CA ASP A 913 1.24 28.97 8.32
C ASP A 913 0.67 29.04 6.91
N VAL A 914 0.55 27.89 6.25
CA VAL A 914 -0.10 27.78 4.94
C VAL A 914 -1.59 28.01 5.07
N ILE A 915 -2.24 27.36 6.05
CA ILE A 915 -3.69 27.45 6.27
C ILE A 915 -4.10 28.90 6.60
N LYS A 916 -3.36 29.60 7.48
CA LYS A 916 -3.66 31.02 7.81
C LYS A 916 -3.45 31.96 6.62
N SER A 917 -2.58 31.57 5.65
CA SER A 917 -2.28 32.37 4.45
C SER A 917 -3.29 32.16 3.31
N ALA A 918 -4.24 31.20 3.45
CA ALA A 918 -5.23 30.86 2.43
C ALA A 918 -6.31 31.94 2.24
N ASP A 919 -6.80 32.12 1.01
CA ASP A 919 -8.00 32.92 0.75
C ASP A 919 -9.28 32.15 1.12
N TYR A 920 -9.24 30.82 0.97
CA TYR A 920 -10.39 29.93 1.23
C TYR A 920 -9.92 28.58 1.77
N ILE A 921 -10.64 28.07 2.76
CA ILE A 921 -10.37 26.79 3.41
C ILE A 921 -11.58 25.87 3.20
N ILE A 922 -11.29 24.58 2.98
CA ILE A 922 -12.25 23.49 3.02
C ILE A 922 -11.77 22.52 4.11
N ASP A 923 -12.52 22.43 5.20
CA ASP A 923 -12.18 21.59 6.35
C ASP A 923 -12.95 20.27 6.32
N MET A 924 -12.21 19.16 6.30
CA MET A 924 -12.74 17.80 6.21
C MET A 924 -12.73 17.11 7.59
N GLY A 925 -13.80 16.39 7.89
CA GLY A 925 -13.90 15.71 9.18
C GLY A 925 -15.26 15.04 9.41
N PRO A 926 -15.74 15.00 10.69
CA PRO A 926 -15.08 15.53 11.91
C PRO A 926 -13.89 14.71 12.39
N GLU A 927 -13.83 13.39 12.10
CA GLU A 927 -12.80 12.43 12.50
C GLU A 927 -12.21 11.73 11.29
N GLY A 928 -11.28 10.77 11.50
CA GLY A 928 -10.75 9.88 10.49
C GLY A 928 -11.64 8.65 10.22
N GLY A 929 -11.37 7.94 9.12
CA GLY A 929 -12.07 6.70 8.76
C GLY A 929 -13.58 6.88 8.58
N ASP A 930 -14.35 5.90 9.04
CA ASP A 930 -15.83 5.88 8.88
C ASP A 930 -16.55 7.02 9.59
N ARG A 931 -15.93 7.64 10.58
CA ARG A 931 -16.48 8.82 11.28
C ARG A 931 -16.16 10.13 10.59
N GLY A 932 -15.31 10.10 9.54
CA GLY A 932 -14.97 11.22 8.68
C GLY A 932 -15.80 11.32 7.42
N GLY A 933 -15.15 11.77 6.34
CA GLY A 933 -15.69 11.77 4.99
C GLY A 933 -16.76 12.83 4.72
N LYS A 934 -16.73 13.96 5.42
CA LYS A 934 -17.64 15.11 5.22
C LYS A 934 -16.86 16.42 5.18
N VAL A 935 -17.35 17.41 4.45
CA VAL A 935 -16.94 18.81 4.62
C VAL A 935 -17.69 19.36 5.83
N ILE A 936 -16.96 19.75 6.86
CA ILE A 936 -17.53 20.24 8.13
C ILE A 936 -17.60 21.74 8.19
N ALA A 937 -16.66 22.43 7.53
CA ALA A 937 -16.66 23.89 7.42
C ALA A 937 -15.95 24.32 6.13
N HIS A 938 -16.30 25.48 5.58
CA HIS A 938 -15.64 26.10 4.44
C HIS A 938 -15.76 27.63 4.53
N GLY A 939 -14.80 28.36 3.97
CA GLY A 939 -14.80 29.82 4.01
C GLY A 939 -13.39 30.39 4.21
N THR A 940 -13.29 31.67 4.55
CA THR A 940 -12.00 32.28 4.91
C THR A 940 -11.49 31.74 6.25
N PRO A 941 -10.18 31.85 6.57
CA PRO A 941 -9.64 31.44 7.86
C PRO A 941 -10.42 32.03 9.04
N GLU A 942 -10.82 33.30 8.95
CA GLU A 942 -11.58 34.00 9.99
C GLU A 942 -12.99 33.42 10.14
N GLN A 943 -13.61 32.97 9.05
CA GLN A 943 -14.92 32.31 9.08
C GLN A 943 -14.85 30.93 9.69
N ILE A 944 -13.78 30.15 9.42
CA ILE A 944 -13.54 28.84 10.02
C ILE A 944 -13.38 28.95 11.54
N VAL A 945 -12.63 29.97 12.02
CA VAL A 945 -12.49 30.23 13.46
C VAL A 945 -13.85 30.56 14.10
N LYS A 946 -14.66 31.44 13.44
CA LYS A 946 -15.99 31.81 13.94
C LYS A 946 -16.98 30.64 13.95
N ALA A 947 -16.89 29.74 12.97
CA ALA A 947 -17.76 28.55 12.90
C ALA A 947 -17.53 27.61 14.08
N ASN A 948 -16.30 27.57 14.63
CA ASN A 948 -15.89 26.76 15.79
C ASN A 948 -16.32 25.28 15.66
N VAL A 949 -16.23 24.73 14.44
CA VAL A 949 -16.55 23.34 14.11
C VAL A 949 -15.25 22.61 13.83
N GLY A 950 -15.12 21.40 14.38
CA GLY A 950 -13.91 20.59 14.18
C GLY A 950 -12.69 21.10 14.98
N TYR A 951 -11.51 20.74 14.49
CA TYR A 951 -10.25 21.03 15.22
C TYR A 951 -9.49 22.19 14.59
N THR A 952 -9.50 22.31 13.25
CA THR A 952 -8.70 23.30 12.49
C THR A 952 -8.90 24.72 12.99
N GLY A 953 -10.17 25.14 13.20
CA GLY A 953 -10.49 26.48 13.69
C GLY A 953 -9.85 26.81 15.04
N LYS A 954 -9.72 25.84 15.95
CA LYS A 954 -9.12 26.03 17.27
C LYS A 954 -7.62 26.33 17.21
N TYR A 955 -6.90 25.66 16.32
CA TYR A 955 -5.45 25.87 16.16
C TYR A 955 -5.15 27.15 15.41
N ILE A 956 -5.88 27.44 14.33
CA ILE A 956 -5.70 28.68 13.55
C ILE A 956 -5.99 29.92 14.39
N ALA A 957 -6.97 29.88 15.29
CA ALA A 957 -7.32 31.01 16.17
C ALA A 957 -6.15 31.54 17.00
N LYS A 958 -5.13 30.71 17.23
CA LYS A 958 -3.91 31.13 17.96
C LYS A 958 -2.94 31.94 17.06
N MET A 959 -3.13 31.90 15.73
CA MET A 959 -2.19 32.49 14.75
C MET A 959 -2.80 33.66 13.95
N LEU A 960 -4.10 33.88 14.00
CA LEU A 960 -4.83 35.02 13.43
C LEU A 960 -4.94 36.13 14.46
#